data_f316b90e82930ebc9d992dc683608ed8
#
_entry.id   f316b90e82930ebc9d992dc683608ed8
#
_cell.length_a   1.000
_cell.length_b   1.000
_cell.length_c   1.000
_cell.angle_alpha   90.00
_cell.angle_beta   90.00
_cell.angle_gamma   90.00
#
_symmetry.space_group_name_H-M   'P 1'
#
loop_
_entity.id
_entity.type
_entity.pdbx_description
1 polymer ?
#
loop_
_entity_poly.entity_id
_entity_poly.type
_entity_poly.pdbx_seq_one_letter_code
_entity_poly.pdbx_strand_id
1 'polypeptide(L)'
;MTPRPVGRTIRRSAGPAGLLAAATVLALTSAGLPATAGPPAAATPGTVRDAAQASAVQAGSQSGGSELSETTRLADRRSLVVGDRAYAMGDETGLYPATGWHIRGEMGGFWTQPLKLLDGIWFGLDGAWLGQDVAAAKYTSGHGYQRIDYGGNVSVARTDFVPDGVRATLVGLTLKSSTAKTVKLDVDAHSELMASYPWGWTAPNAGEMNLPDTGSYADGTLQFREQDTPPITNAAPHDYTALVGSSLRPTGHALGANHRGPQDPAVVCPADGTPPAHCDDSVFGKGTGGRLTYSVDVKPGKPTTVWFAVAGSDDSPAAAQREYKKAIGNPEKLLKAKSRDRAAIDAMTSVDLPGDRLLQQSVEWSKQNLADSVQEARNLQIRDVNEGKSYPAPVGTVDVARWFGAGFPDYPWLFATDGEYTSYAAVAAGQFDTAKQHLRALRDVSDLLNNRSGKVAHEVTPTGDVYFGSNTSAGNTDETVKFPSIVALLWRWTGDNRFRDELYDFSVRNLQYVYRELDKDNDGWLEGLANVERSGMGVEKLDSTVYLARGLRDLADLAASRHDQTIQQWATTKADDLEKRFETQWWMDQAFGYADSIDDPANPANDNTPIFQRHWTGVTPMEAELVRPGKPTSPLASPEHAAIALDQREKPCYTGEFGLFHTGTGPTADPGGNPGASCDTVVSGVKSERAIFSLNTSIMAVAEGNFGRLGENQQQVYTTGNARIQLDPDVWETPGAMPEIAPSPDSPANIGRAFTDRSMALQAWGTYGVLWPVVHQQLGVSPDLGHGRVAIVPQVPGGQQKVAGSNIRLGRGSVDVTARLANKEIRTDVRIKGLGATVTIGAVLPAGAKVRAVSLDGRATQYKLVTTARGTEVQVAAHGKTSSLRITLR
;
A
#
# COMPACT_ATOMS: atom_id res chain seq x y z
N MET A 1 -0.06 -71.63 28.16
CA MET A 1 -1.22 -71.88 29.01
C MET A 1 -2.12 -70.60 28.96
N THR A 2 -3.17 -70.66 28.21
CA THR A 2 -4.33 -69.72 28.24
C THR A 2 -5.17 -69.98 29.48
N PRO A 3 -5.88 -68.97 30.01
CA PRO A 3 -7.23 -68.77 29.51
C PRO A 3 -7.67 -67.28 29.33
N ARG A 4 -8.58 -67.09 28.39
CA ARG A 4 -9.59 -66.06 28.24
C ARG A 4 -10.81 -66.35 29.18
N PRO A 5 -11.92 -65.53 29.20
CA PRO A 5 -12.16 -64.06 29.08
C PRO A 5 -13.11 -63.55 30.18
N VAL A 6 -13.33 -62.26 30.33
CA VAL A 6 -14.69 -61.69 30.73
C VAL A 6 -14.90 -60.33 30.07
N GLY A 7 -15.97 -60.25 29.33
CA GLY A 7 -16.40 -59.00 28.71
C GLY A 7 -17.18 -58.08 29.67
N ARG A 8 -17.11 -56.78 29.41
CA ARG A 8 -18.12 -55.82 29.88
C ARG A 8 -18.36 -54.75 28.79
N THR A 9 -19.57 -54.79 28.30
CA THR A 9 -20.23 -53.81 27.47
C THR A 9 -20.28 -52.45 28.19
N ILE A 10 -19.82 -51.40 27.55
CA ILE A 10 -20.19 -50.02 27.93
C ILE A 10 -20.63 -49.27 26.66
N ARG A 11 -21.75 -48.60 26.84
CA ARG A 11 -22.61 -47.89 25.85
C ARG A 11 -21.83 -46.81 25.14
N ARG A 12 -22.12 -46.66 23.84
CA ARG A 12 -21.82 -45.45 23.03
C ARG A 12 -22.61 -44.27 23.61
N SER A 13 -21.93 -43.21 23.99
CA SER A 13 -22.48 -41.86 24.09
C SER A 13 -21.84 -41.04 22.97
N ALA A 14 -22.68 -40.47 22.13
CA ALA A 14 -22.30 -39.53 21.11
C ALA A 14 -21.67 -38.29 21.77
N GLY A 15 -20.49 -37.94 21.38
CA GLY A 15 -19.87 -36.67 21.70
C GLY A 15 -20.14 -35.63 20.60
N PRO A 16 -20.19 -34.38 20.95
CA PRO A 16 -20.66 -33.35 20.04
C PRO A 16 -19.60 -32.88 19.05
N ALA A 17 -20.16 -32.35 18.00
CA ALA A 17 -19.61 -31.73 16.82
C ALA A 17 -18.43 -30.79 17.04
N GLY A 18 -17.66 -30.71 15.98
CA GLY A 18 -16.50 -29.82 15.85
C GLY A 18 -16.83 -28.37 16.09
N LEU A 19 -15.92 -27.69 16.75
CA LEU A 19 -15.86 -26.24 16.77
C LEU A 19 -15.44 -25.75 15.38
N LEU A 20 -16.37 -25.15 14.66
CA LEU A 20 -16.03 -24.13 13.66
C LEU A 20 -15.44 -22.94 14.44
N ALA A 21 -14.18 -22.67 14.25
CA ALA A 21 -13.61 -21.37 14.57
C ALA A 21 -14.18 -20.37 13.57
N ALA A 22 -15.23 -19.67 13.97
CA ALA A 22 -15.70 -18.52 13.23
C ALA A 22 -14.67 -17.38 13.40
N ALA A 23 -14.03 -16.97 12.31
CA ALA A 23 -13.34 -15.71 12.28
C ALA A 23 -14.34 -14.59 12.57
N THR A 24 -14.24 -14.01 13.75
CA THR A 24 -15.13 -12.93 14.17
C THR A 24 -14.59 -11.63 13.57
N VAL A 25 -15.00 -11.35 12.34
CA VAL A 25 -14.92 -9.98 11.82
C VAL A 25 -15.71 -9.08 12.75
N LEU A 26 -15.09 -8.08 13.33
CA LEU A 26 -15.73 -7.11 14.23
C LEU A 26 -16.88 -6.42 13.51
N ALA A 27 -18.08 -6.91 13.72
CA ALA A 27 -19.29 -6.14 13.48
C ALA A 27 -19.46 -5.15 14.65
N LEU A 28 -19.11 -3.89 14.43
CA LEU A 28 -19.42 -2.80 15.32
C LEU A 28 -20.95 -2.66 15.43
N THR A 29 -21.52 -3.19 16.49
CA THR A 29 -22.92 -2.91 16.86
C THR A 29 -22.97 -1.47 17.37
N SER A 30 -23.52 -0.58 16.56
CA SER A 30 -23.94 0.75 17.01
C SER A 30 -25.13 0.60 18.00
N ALA A 31 -24.86 0.89 19.27
CA ALA A 31 -25.94 1.10 20.24
C ALA A 31 -26.70 2.38 19.85
N GLY A 32 -27.99 2.26 19.61
CA GLY A 32 -28.87 3.36 19.25
C GLY A 32 -29.07 4.33 20.41
N LEU A 33 -28.95 5.62 20.15
CA LEU A 33 -29.50 6.70 20.95
C LEU A 33 -30.75 7.26 20.28
N PRO A 34 -31.77 7.72 21.02
CA PRO A 34 -33.06 8.03 20.48
C PRO A 34 -33.09 9.33 19.68
N ALA A 35 -33.71 9.26 18.51
CA ALA A 35 -33.95 10.40 17.65
C ALA A 35 -35.15 11.23 18.14
N THR A 36 -34.94 12.54 18.29
CA THR A 36 -36.03 13.51 18.26
C THR A 36 -35.58 14.76 17.50
N ALA A 37 -35.95 14.86 16.24
CA ALA A 37 -36.27 16.11 15.55
C ALA A 37 -36.84 15.78 14.16
N GLY A 38 -37.93 16.41 13.82
CA GLY A 38 -38.71 16.16 12.62
C GLY A 38 -38.11 16.67 11.33
N PRO A 39 -38.67 16.33 10.17
CA PRO A 39 -38.04 16.51 8.88
C PRO A 39 -38.17 17.93 8.30
N PRO A 40 -37.18 18.44 7.59
CA PRO A 40 -37.37 19.53 6.66
C PRO A 40 -37.80 19.00 5.28
N ALA A 41 -38.58 19.83 4.61
CA ALA A 41 -39.33 19.55 3.39
C ALA A 41 -38.46 19.16 2.19
N ALA A 42 -39.03 18.32 1.34
CA ALA A 42 -38.50 17.88 0.07
C ALA A 42 -38.18 19.03 -0.90
N ALA A 43 -36.96 19.04 -1.42
CA ALA A 43 -36.58 19.84 -2.59
C ALA A 43 -36.65 18.96 -3.85
N THR A 44 -37.29 19.51 -4.88
CA THR A 44 -37.49 18.92 -6.20
C THR A 44 -36.18 18.65 -6.93
N PRO A 45 -36.05 17.62 -7.78
CA PRO A 45 -34.82 17.33 -8.50
C PRO A 45 -34.59 18.35 -9.63
N GLY A 46 -33.56 19.16 -9.48
CA GLY A 46 -32.97 19.96 -10.55
C GLY A 46 -31.99 19.11 -11.35
N THR A 47 -32.08 19.26 -12.66
CA THR A 47 -31.26 18.54 -13.64
C THR A 47 -29.77 18.74 -13.43
N VAL A 48 -29.06 17.63 -13.27
CA VAL A 48 -27.59 17.55 -13.24
C VAL A 48 -27.06 17.83 -14.65
N ARG A 49 -26.79 19.10 -14.95
CA ARG A 49 -26.08 19.50 -16.19
C ARG A 49 -25.11 20.66 -16.04
N ASP A 50 -24.98 21.30 -14.88
CA ASP A 50 -24.16 22.52 -14.73
C ASP A 50 -23.12 22.47 -13.61
N ALA A 51 -22.74 21.30 -13.09
CA ALA A 51 -21.68 21.18 -12.07
C ALA A 51 -20.28 20.90 -12.64
N ALA A 52 -20.13 20.77 -13.95
CA ALA A 52 -18.84 20.49 -14.59
C ALA A 52 -18.03 21.74 -15.00
N GLN A 53 -18.45 22.95 -14.63
CA GLN A 53 -17.75 24.18 -15.02
C GLN A 53 -17.39 25.15 -13.89
N ALA A 54 -17.43 24.75 -12.65
CA ALA A 54 -17.04 25.62 -11.54
C ALA A 54 -16.10 24.93 -10.57
N SER A 55 -14.91 24.62 -10.99
CA SER A 55 -13.71 24.53 -10.16
C SER A 55 -12.49 24.36 -11.06
N ALA A 56 -12.22 25.33 -11.91
CA ALA A 56 -10.85 25.60 -12.30
C ALA A 56 -10.17 26.17 -11.04
N VAL A 57 -9.70 25.30 -10.17
CA VAL A 57 -8.77 25.66 -9.11
C VAL A 57 -7.60 26.32 -9.82
N GLN A 58 -7.38 27.59 -9.53
CA GLN A 58 -6.12 28.25 -9.80
C GLN A 58 -5.05 27.48 -9.04
N ALA A 59 -4.53 26.40 -9.65
CA ALA A 59 -3.25 25.86 -9.31
C ALA A 59 -2.27 27.01 -9.46
N GLY A 60 -1.86 27.58 -8.35
CA GLY A 60 -0.78 28.56 -8.32
C GLY A 60 0.36 27.97 -9.12
N SER A 61 0.76 28.64 -10.19
CA SER A 61 1.87 28.26 -11.04
C SER A 61 3.14 28.15 -10.21
N GLN A 62 3.43 26.96 -9.68
CA GLN A 62 4.73 26.62 -9.14
C GLN A 62 5.41 25.63 -10.07
N SER A 63 6.51 26.07 -10.58
CA SER A 63 7.45 25.34 -11.38
C SER A 63 8.00 24.13 -10.60
N GLY A 64 7.91 22.90 -11.18
CA GLY A 64 8.68 21.75 -10.81
C GLY A 64 8.42 21.19 -9.41
N GLY A 65 7.40 20.43 -9.28
CA GLY A 65 6.66 19.90 -8.15
C GLY A 65 7.30 18.91 -7.20
N SER A 66 8.49 19.17 -6.64
CA SER A 66 9.05 18.34 -5.54
C SER A 66 8.55 18.72 -4.14
N GLU A 67 7.68 19.72 -4.03
CA GLU A 67 7.08 20.16 -2.78
C GLU A 67 5.59 20.43 -2.95
N LEU A 68 4.80 20.02 -1.95
CA LEU A 68 3.40 20.39 -1.75
C LEU A 68 3.30 21.21 -0.46
N SER A 69 2.46 22.23 -0.44
CA SER A 69 2.33 23.05 0.76
C SER A 69 0.91 23.55 0.98
N GLU A 70 0.58 23.73 2.25
CA GLU A 70 -0.73 24.17 2.73
C GLU A 70 -0.58 25.15 3.90
N THR A 71 -1.62 25.98 4.08
CA THR A 71 -1.69 27.01 5.13
C THR A 71 -2.99 26.95 5.95
N THR A 72 -3.89 26.04 5.58
CA THR A 72 -5.20 25.85 6.20
C THR A 72 -5.38 24.43 6.70
N ARG A 73 -6.22 24.21 7.71
CA ARG A 73 -6.57 22.89 8.25
C ARG A 73 -5.36 22.06 8.73
N LEU A 74 -4.28 22.71 9.17
CA LEU A 74 -3.04 22.02 9.52
C LEU A 74 -3.19 21.08 10.73
N ALA A 75 -4.09 21.39 11.66
CA ALA A 75 -4.38 20.52 12.80
C ALA A 75 -5.29 19.31 12.45
N ASP A 76 -5.93 19.32 11.29
CA ASP A 76 -6.85 18.26 10.86
C ASP A 76 -6.15 17.17 10.05
N ARG A 77 -4.87 17.32 9.73
CA ARG A 77 -4.12 16.44 8.84
C ARG A 77 -2.88 15.89 9.50
N ARG A 78 -2.57 14.66 9.15
CA ARG A 78 -1.37 13.98 9.61
C ARG A 78 -0.13 14.40 8.82
N SER A 79 1.00 14.44 9.49
CA SER A 79 2.33 14.61 8.89
C SER A 79 3.13 13.32 9.04
N LEU A 80 3.89 12.94 8.00
CA LEU A 80 4.64 11.71 7.99
C LEU A 80 6.03 11.92 7.38
N VAL A 81 7.08 11.48 8.07
CA VAL A 81 8.43 11.36 7.52
C VAL A 81 8.95 9.95 7.71
N VAL A 82 9.50 9.37 6.63
CA VAL A 82 9.90 7.96 6.60
C VAL A 82 11.31 7.77 6.07
N GLY A 83 12.02 6.81 6.67
CA GLY A 83 13.21 6.16 6.15
C GLY A 83 13.03 4.65 6.26
N ASP A 84 14.00 3.90 5.76
CA ASP A 84 13.91 2.43 5.72
C ASP A 84 14.00 1.76 7.10
N ARG A 85 14.40 2.50 8.16
CA ARG A 85 14.59 1.94 9.51
C ARG A 85 13.91 2.73 10.63
N ALA A 86 13.27 3.85 10.29
CA ALA A 86 12.56 4.68 11.24
C ALA A 86 11.50 5.51 10.52
N TYR A 87 10.50 5.98 11.25
CA TYR A 87 9.51 6.95 10.80
C TYR A 87 9.00 7.79 11.97
N ALA A 88 8.40 8.92 11.66
CA ALA A 88 7.69 9.72 12.64
C ALA A 88 6.39 10.26 12.06
N MET A 89 5.33 10.23 12.86
CA MET A 89 4.01 10.74 12.54
C MET A 89 3.48 11.66 13.64
N GLY A 90 2.99 12.82 13.23
CA GLY A 90 2.27 13.79 14.02
C GLY A 90 1.19 14.47 13.17
N ASP A 91 0.86 15.73 13.46
CA ASP A 91 0.04 16.59 12.63
C ASP A 91 0.87 17.66 11.89
N GLU A 92 0.25 18.41 10.99
CA GLU A 92 0.91 19.46 10.21
C GLU A 92 1.22 20.72 11.03
N THR A 93 0.78 20.79 12.29
CA THR A 93 1.16 21.86 13.23
C THR A 93 2.44 21.53 14.02
N GLY A 94 2.88 20.26 13.95
CA GLY A 94 4.03 19.75 14.70
C GLY A 94 3.69 19.21 16.09
N LEU A 95 2.43 18.96 16.35
CA LEU A 95 1.92 18.26 17.53
C LEU A 95 1.70 16.76 17.24
N TYR A 96 1.38 16.00 18.29
CA TYR A 96 1.23 14.54 18.22
C TYR A 96 -0.10 14.10 18.82
N PRO A 97 -1.23 14.31 18.12
CA PRO A 97 -2.53 13.84 18.58
C PRO A 97 -2.59 12.32 18.62
N ALA A 98 -3.52 11.78 19.39
CA ALA A 98 -3.80 10.34 19.41
C ALA A 98 -4.08 9.84 17.98
N THR A 99 -3.38 8.79 17.56
CA THR A 99 -3.42 8.29 16.19
C THR A 99 -3.38 6.76 16.18
N GLY A 100 -4.13 6.15 15.24
CA GLY A 100 -4.14 4.73 15.02
C GLY A 100 -5.29 3.99 15.70
N TRP A 101 -5.54 2.76 15.25
CA TRP A 101 -6.64 1.94 15.71
C TRP A 101 -6.25 0.52 16.14
N HIS A 102 -5.11 0.01 15.72
CA HIS A 102 -4.61 -1.30 16.16
C HIS A 102 -4.25 -1.27 17.65
N ILE A 103 -3.41 -0.34 18.06
CA ILE A 103 -3.28 0.09 19.46
C ILE A 103 -3.79 1.52 19.48
N ARG A 104 -5.03 1.69 19.88
CA ARG A 104 -5.77 2.91 19.70
C ARG A 104 -5.08 4.11 20.34
N GLY A 105 -4.78 5.11 19.51
CA GLY A 105 -4.14 6.32 19.90
C GLY A 105 -2.62 6.28 20.02
N GLU A 106 -2.01 5.09 19.99
CA GLU A 106 -0.60 4.89 20.28
C GLU A 106 0.29 4.69 19.04
N MET A 107 -0.31 4.69 17.83
CA MET A 107 0.45 4.38 16.61
C MET A 107 1.18 5.58 16.00
N GLY A 108 0.93 6.80 16.51
CA GLY A 108 1.69 8.00 16.16
C GLY A 108 3.06 8.08 16.83
N GLY A 109 3.68 9.28 16.80
CA GLY A 109 4.97 9.54 17.43
C GLY A 109 6.17 9.06 16.64
N PHE A 110 7.21 8.56 17.33
CA PHE A 110 8.51 8.20 16.74
C PHE A 110 8.76 6.70 16.85
N TRP A 111 9.10 6.09 15.73
CA TRP A 111 9.32 4.65 15.61
C TRP A 111 10.68 4.34 14.98
N THR A 112 11.32 3.28 15.47
CA THR A 112 12.41 2.59 14.77
C THR A 112 12.10 1.09 14.76
N GLN A 113 11.89 0.50 13.60
CA GLN A 113 11.48 -0.91 13.55
C GLN A 113 12.37 -1.80 14.43
N PRO A 114 11.77 -2.64 15.31
CA PRO A 114 10.33 -2.89 15.50
C PRO A 114 9.70 -2.10 16.66
N LEU A 115 10.27 -1.00 17.09
CA LEU A 115 10.02 -0.34 18.37
C LEU A 115 9.46 1.07 18.20
N LYS A 116 8.37 1.40 18.91
CA LYS A 116 8.00 2.79 19.22
C LYS A 116 8.99 3.36 20.23
N LEU A 117 9.36 4.62 20.07
CA LEU A 117 10.31 5.29 20.94
C LEU A 117 9.66 6.37 21.80
N LEU A 118 8.87 7.24 21.17
CA LEU A 118 8.29 8.41 21.81
C LEU A 118 6.87 8.66 21.32
N ASP A 119 6.02 9.18 22.17
CA ASP A 119 4.76 9.80 21.78
C ASP A 119 4.99 11.10 21.03
N GLY A 120 6.02 11.86 21.42
CA GLY A 120 6.33 13.12 20.75
C GLY A 120 7.57 13.83 21.27
N ILE A 121 7.92 14.91 20.56
CA ILE A 121 8.92 15.89 20.92
C ILE A 121 8.37 17.29 20.66
N TRP A 122 8.37 18.16 21.65
CA TRP A 122 7.77 19.48 21.60
C TRP A 122 8.80 20.57 21.86
N PHE A 123 8.62 21.72 21.21
CA PHE A 123 9.58 22.82 21.23
C PHE A 123 8.92 24.10 21.75
N GLY A 124 9.43 24.65 22.85
CA GLY A 124 8.99 25.93 23.46
C GLY A 124 10.07 26.99 23.28
N LEU A 125 9.71 28.18 22.80
CA LEU A 125 10.59 29.32 22.65
C LEU A 125 10.16 30.44 23.64
N ASP A 126 11.06 30.82 24.58
CA ASP A 126 10.78 31.82 25.59
C ASP A 126 9.46 31.55 26.35
N GLY A 127 9.08 30.28 26.51
CA GLY A 127 7.87 29.84 27.21
C GLY A 127 6.62 29.68 26.34
N ALA A 128 6.69 29.91 25.02
CA ALA A 128 5.59 29.72 24.10
C ALA A 128 5.84 28.44 23.23
N TRP A 129 4.89 27.50 23.24
CA TRP A 129 4.99 26.23 22.50
C TRP A 129 4.64 26.38 21.02
N LEU A 130 5.50 25.87 20.17
CA LEU A 130 5.23 25.75 18.72
C LEU A 130 4.09 24.75 18.47
N GLY A 131 3.19 25.11 17.56
CA GLY A 131 2.01 24.32 17.21
C GLY A 131 0.77 24.68 18.03
N GLN A 132 0.93 25.19 19.28
CA GLN A 132 -0.19 25.61 20.10
C GLN A 132 -0.18 27.12 20.38
N ASP A 133 0.83 27.64 21.14
CA ASP A 133 0.91 29.06 21.44
C ASP A 133 1.41 29.90 20.27
N VAL A 134 2.28 29.30 19.46
CA VAL A 134 2.75 29.86 18.19
C VAL A 134 2.21 28.97 17.08
N ALA A 135 1.13 29.40 16.45
CA ALA A 135 0.48 28.66 15.38
C ALA A 135 1.42 28.41 14.19
N ALA A 136 1.33 27.21 13.61
CA ALA A 136 1.95 26.92 12.32
C ALA A 136 1.30 27.79 11.23
N ALA A 137 2.13 28.47 10.45
CA ALA A 137 1.70 29.34 9.36
C ALA A 137 1.65 28.62 8.02
N LYS A 138 2.48 27.60 7.87
CA LYS A 138 2.59 26.82 6.62
C LYS A 138 3.20 25.47 6.92
N TYR A 139 2.63 24.43 6.30
CA TYR A 139 3.23 23.11 6.18
C TYR A 139 3.73 22.89 4.76
N THR A 140 4.83 22.15 4.61
CA THR A 140 5.38 21.75 3.32
C THR A 140 5.85 20.30 3.41
N SER A 141 5.30 19.45 2.55
CA SER A 141 5.80 18.10 2.28
C SER A 141 6.77 18.16 1.11
N GLY A 142 7.98 17.63 1.27
CA GLY A 142 8.98 17.52 0.23
C GLY A 142 9.42 16.06 0.03
N HIS A 143 10.14 15.79 -1.04
CA HIS A 143 10.65 14.45 -1.31
C HIS A 143 11.68 14.04 -0.24
N GLY A 144 11.21 13.28 0.78
CA GLY A 144 12.01 12.74 1.88
C GLY A 144 12.23 13.67 3.07
N TYR A 145 11.47 14.76 3.19
CA TYR A 145 11.44 15.65 4.37
C TYR A 145 10.10 16.39 4.46
N GLN A 146 9.85 16.97 5.63
CA GLN A 146 8.78 17.95 5.82
C GLN A 146 9.33 19.24 6.44
N ARG A 147 8.57 20.35 6.29
CA ARG A 147 8.88 21.63 6.91
C ARG A 147 7.61 22.30 7.44
N ILE A 148 7.72 22.83 8.66
CA ILE A 148 6.67 23.62 9.30
C ILE A 148 7.22 25.00 9.59
N ASP A 149 6.59 26.04 9.07
CA ASP A 149 6.98 27.43 9.28
C ASP A 149 6.09 28.07 10.35
N TYR A 150 6.71 28.67 11.37
CA TYR A 150 6.03 29.40 12.46
C TYR A 150 6.42 30.88 12.42
N GLY A 151 5.44 31.75 12.65
CA GLY A 151 5.65 33.19 12.73
C GLY A 151 6.18 33.67 14.06
N GLY A 152 6.17 34.99 14.27
CA GLY A 152 6.54 35.63 15.55
C GLY A 152 7.78 36.51 15.46
N ASN A 153 8.20 37.09 16.62
CA ASN A 153 9.40 37.94 16.73
C ASN A 153 10.71 37.18 16.40
N VAL A 154 10.71 35.91 16.67
CA VAL A 154 11.67 34.92 16.14
C VAL A 154 10.86 33.98 15.26
N SER A 155 11.07 34.03 13.95
CA SER A 155 10.45 33.05 13.06
C SER A 155 11.23 31.75 13.10
N VAL A 156 10.51 30.64 13.06
CA VAL A 156 11.09 29.29 13.09
C VAL A 156 10.66 28.52 11.86
N ALA A 157 11.63 27.86 11.20
CA ALA A 157 11.38 26.81 10.25
C ALA A 157 11.84 25.48 10.87
N ARG A 158 10.91 24.60 11.18
CA ARG A 158 11.16 23.23 11.61
C ARG A 158 11.27 22.34 10.37
N THR A 159 12.34 21.56 10.28
CA THR A 159 12.56 20.58 9.19
C THR A 159 12.77 19.20 9.79
N ASP A 160 11.89 18.26 9.47
CA ASP A 160 11.97 16.89 9.97
C ASP A 160 12.28 15.94 8.79
N PHE A 161 13.13 14.96 9.03
CA PHE A 161 13.41 13.90 8.07
C PHE A 161 14.01 12.66 8.74
N VAL A 162 13.92 11.53 8.05
CA VAL A 162 14.53 10.26 8.48
C VAL A 162 15.58 9.85 7.44
N PRO A 163 16.87 9.79 7.81
CA PRO A 163 17.91 9.31 6.91
C PRO A 163 17.84 7.79 6.73
N ASP A 164 17.99 7.31 5.50
CA ASP A 164 18.01 5.87 5.22
C ASP A 164 19.23 5.18 5.86
N GLY A 165 19.05 3.94 6.32
CA GLY A 165 20.07 3.16 7.02
C GLY A 165 20.41 3.63 8.43
N VAL A 166 19.59 4.50 9.05
CA VAL A 166 19.78 5.03 10.41
C VAL A 166 18.51 4.85 11.21
N ARG A 167 18.64 4.36 12.45
CA ARG A 167 17.53 4.20 13.40
C ARG A 167 17.33 5.50 14.19
N ALA A 168 17.03 6.58 13.48
CA ALA A 168 16.80 7.88 14.08
C ALA A 168 15.99 8.81 13.17
N THR A 169 15.20 9.69 13.79
CA THR A 169 14.57 10.85 13.17
C THR A 169 15.34 12.10 13.53
N LEU A 170 15.53 13.00 12.58
CA LEU A 170 16.19 14.29 12.77
C LEU A 170 15.20 15.44 12.64
N VAL A 171 15.28 16.39 13.57
CA VAL A 171 14.48 17.61 13.62
C VAL A 171 15.41 18.82 13.66
N GLY A 172 15.33 19.71 12.70
CA GLY A 172 16.12 20.93 12.62
C GLY A 172 15.27 22.17 12.85
N LEU A 173 15.59 22.98 13.83
CA LEU A 173 14.95 24.28 14.06
C LEU A 173 15.85 25.39 13.53
N THR A 174 15.42 26.07 12.48
CA THR A 174 16.10 27.24 11.92
C THR A 174 15.45 28.52 12.41
N LEU A 175 16.11 29.22 13.33
CA LEU A 175 15.63 30.44 13.96
C LEU A 175 16.15 31.67 13.22
N LYS A 176 15.28 32.67 13.00
CA LYS A 176 15.61 33.97 12.38
C LYS A 176 15.01 35.10 13.19
N SER A 177 15.74 36.18 13.36
CA SER A 177 15.28 37.42 14.01
C SER A 177 15.82 38.64 13.28
N SER A 178 15.06 39.74 13.31
CA SER A 178 15.51 41.06 12.83
C SER A 178 16.44 41.79 13.82
N THR A 179 16.46 41.32 15.05
CA THR A 179 17.31 41.87 16.13
C THR A 179 18.17 40.77 16.75
N ALA A 180 19.31 41.18 17.35
CA ALA A 180 20.11 40.24 18.14
C ALA A 180 19.33 39.83 19.39
N LYS A 181 19.20 38.52 19.62
CA LYS A 181 18.43 37.99 20.74
C LYS A 181 19.01 36.64 21.19
N THR A 182 19.05 36.39 22.47
CA THR A 182 19.24 35.05 23.02
C THR A 182 17.87 34.47 23.36
N VAL A 183 17.54 33.32 22.79
CA VAL A 183 16.26 32.61 22.93
C VAL A 183 16.45 31.48 23.93
N LYS A 184 15.57 31.35 24.92
CA LYS A 184 15.45 30.13 25.72
C LYS A 184 14.65 29.10 24.88
N LEU A 185 15.26 27.98 24.59
CA LEU A 185 14.59 26.87 23.86
C LEU A 185 14.42 25.69 24.84
N ASP A 186 13.18 25.39 25.20
CA ASP A 186 12.81 24.19 25.94
C ASP A 186 12.37 23.10 24.97
N VAL A 187 12.79 21.87 25.22
CA VAL A 187 12.47 20.70 24.42
C VAL A 187 11.96 19.62 25.35
N ASP A 188 10.68 19.32 25.28
CA ASP A 188 10.08 18.20 25.96
C ASP A 188 10.08 16.97 25.06
N ALA A 189 10.28 15.80 25.66
CA ALA A 189 10.11 14.50 25.03
C ALA A 189 9.41 13.56 26.00
N HIS A 190 8.49 12.75 25.50
CA HIS A 190 7.80 11.73 26.28
C HIS A 190 7.97 10.38 25.60
N SER A 191 8.43 9.39 26.35
CA SER A 191 8.63 8.03 25.84
C SER A 191 7.35 7.21 25.91
N GLU A 192 7.25 6.26 25.02
CA GLU A 192 6.40 5.07 25.08
C GLU A 192 7.16 3.97 24.34
N LEU A 193 8.00 3.24 25.07
CA LEU A 193 8.82 2.18 24.48
C LEU A 193 7.96 0.93 24.34
N MET A 194 7.57 0.60 23.14
CA MET A 194 6.58 -0.43 22.86
C MET A 194 6.92 -1.15 21.56
N ALA A 195 6.92 -2.48 21.57
CA ALA A 195 7.06 -3.27 20.35
C ALA A 195 5.77 -3.18 19.50
N SER A 196 5.88 -3.42 18.19
CA SER A 196 4.74 -3.43 17.27
C SER A 196 3.76 -4.60 17.50
N TYR A 197 4.14 -5.60 18.26
CA TYR A 197 3.26 -6.65 18.78
C TYR A 197 3.12 -6.47 20.31
N PRO A 198 2.00 -6.83 20.92
CA PRO A 198 0.74 -7.33 20.33
C PRO A 198 -0.25 -6.23 20.00
N TRP A 199 -1.19 -6.51 19.11
CA TRP A 199 -2.36 -5.66 18.90
C TRP A 199 -3.33 -5.73 20.07
N GLY A 200 -4.21 -4.72 20.18
CA GLY A 200 -5.13 -4.59 21.30
C GLY A 200 -6.16 -5.72 21.45
N TRP A 201 -6.38 -6.57 20.46
CA TRP A 201 -7.31 -7.70 20.53
C TRP A 201 -6.64 -9.08 20.53
N THR A 202 -5.32 -9.14 20.49
CA THR A 202 -4.59 -10.41 20.52
C THR A 202 -4.37 -10.91 21.96
N ALA A 203 -4.18 -12.21 22.11
CA ALA A 203 -3.73 -12.81 23.35
C ALA A 203 -2.23 -13.16 23.24
N PRO A 204 -1.45 -12.92 24.27
CA PRO A 204 -1.79 -12.45 25.62
C PRO A 204 -2.23 -10.98 25.64
N ASN A 205 -2.70 -10.50 26.80
CA ASN A 205 -3.05 -9.09 26.96
C ASN A 205 -1.89 -8.17 26.55
N ALA A 206 -2.13 -7.32 25.58
CA ALA A 206 -1.13 -6.43 25.02
C ALA A 206 -0.43 -5.54 26.08
N GLY A 207 -1.19 -5.03 27.04
CA GLY A 207 -0.63 -4.22 28.11
C GLY A 207 0.35 -4.94 29.05
N GLU A 208 0.35 -6.25 29.08
CA GLU A 208 1.33 -7.05 29.86
C GLU A 208 2.68 -7.18 29.13
N MET A 209 2.70 -7.00 27.81
CA MET A 209 3.92 -6.96 27.00
C MET A 209 4.68 -5.65 27.13
N ASN A 210 3.99 -4.55 27.44
CA ASN A 210 4.55 -3.22 27.65
C ASN A 210 4.93 -3.05 29.12
N LEU A 211 6.20 -2.76 29.43
CA LEU A 211 6.70 -2.55 30.76
C LEU A 211 6.89 -1.06 31.05
N PRO A 212 6.97 -0.63 32.31
CA PRO A 212 7.19 0.77 32.63
C PRO A 212 8.55 1.29 32.16
N ASP A 213 8.53 2.47 31.53
CA ASP A 213 9.74 3.18 31.13
C ASP A 213 10.43 3.85 32.29
N THR A 214 11.75 3.95 32.21
CA THR A 214 12.57 4.73 33.12
C THR A 214 13.30 5.83 32.39
N GLY A 215 13.34 7.04 32.99
CA GLY A 215 14.02 8.20 32.40
C GLY A 215 15.33 8.52 33.14
N SER A 216 16.36 8.90 32.39
CA SER A 216 17.63 9.38 32.91
C SER A 216 18.22 10.48 32.02
N TYR A 217 19.23 11.18 32.53
CA TYR A 217 19.99 12.15 31.74
C TYR A 217 21.49 11.84 31.84
N ALA A 218 22.12 11.69 30.68
CA ALA A 218 23.56 11.48 30.61
C ALA A 218 24.11 12.06 29.30
N ASP A 219 25.34 12.59 29.34
CA ASP A 219 26.10 13.08 28.17
C ASP A 219 25.35 14.08 27.27
N GLY A 220 24.44 14.90 27.85
CA GLY A 220 23.66 15.89 27.11
C GLY A 220 22.39 15.33 26.46
N THR A 221 22.01 14.09 26.75
CA THR A 221 20.81 13.44 26.20
C THR A 221 19.85 13.01 27.31
N LEU A 222 18.55 13.08 27.02
CA LEU A 222 17.54 12.28 27.71
C LEU A 222 17.68 10.83 27.23
N GLN A 223 17.57 9.90 28.14
CA GLN A 223 17.64 8.46 27.89
C GLN A 223 16.43 7.79 28.52
N PHE A 224 15.62 7.14 27.71
CA PHE A 224 14.47 6.35 28.16
C PHE A 224 14.77 4.87 27.93
N ARG A 225 14.41 4.03 28.90
CA ARG A 225 14.66 2.60 28.85
C ARG A 225 13.49 1.81 29.39
N GLU A 226 13.11 0.78 28.66
CA GLU A 226 12.28 -0.31 29.14
C GLU A 226 13.13 -1.57 29.22
N GLN A 227 13.18 -2.17 30.36
CA GLN A 227 13.99 -3.37 30.63
C GLN A 227 13.17 -4.38 31.37
N ASP A 228 13.43 -5.62 31.14
CA ASP A 228 13.06 -6.82 31.86
C ASP A 228 12.40 -7.85 30.94
N THR A 229 11.77 -8.85 31.51
CA THR A 229 11.00 -9.85 30.77
C THR A 229 9.53 -9.65 31.06
N PRO A 230 8.69 -9.36 30.03
CA PRO A 230 7.25 -9.29 30.23
C PRO A 230 6.71 -10.57 30.89
N PRO A 231 5.70 -10.47 31.77
CA PRO A 231 5.15 -11.60 32.52
C PRO A 231 4.31 -12.55 31.64
N ILE A 232 4.77 -12.82 30.44
CA ILE A 232 4.14 -13.61 29.40
C ILE A 232 5.01 -14.81 29.07
N THR A 233 4.41 -16.00 28.97
CA THR A 233 5.11 -17.22 28.57
C THR A 233 5.77 -17.03 27.20
N ASN A 234 7.04 -17.43 27.07
CA ASN A 234 7.87 -17.27 25.86
C ASN A 234 8.23 -15.83 25.45
N ALA A 235 7.85 -14.81 26.23
CA ALA A 235 8.41 -13.49 26.03
C ALA A 235 9.91 -13.49 26.31
N ALA A 236 10.69 -12.83 25.46
CA ALA A 236 12.12 -12.69 25.66
C ALA A 236 12.43 -11.48 26.54
N PRO A 237 13.51 -11.52 27.34
CA PRO A 237 14.00 -10.32 27.99
C PRO A 237 14.42 -9.30 26.93
N HIS A 238 14.16 -8.02 27.17
CA HIS A 238 14.54 -6.94 26.29
C HIS A 238 15.19 -5.77 27.02
N ASP A 239 15.85 -4.90 26.25
CA ASP A 239 16.49 -3.68 26.74
C ASP A 239 16.28 -2.59 25.69
N TYR A 240 15.03 -2.12 25.61
CA TYR A 240 14.64 -1.07 24.70
C TYR A 240 15.21 0.28 25.15
N THR A 241 15.70 1.07 24.23
CA THR A 241 16.31 2.36 24.57
C THR A 241 15.96 3.41 23.54
N ALA A 242 15.49 4.57 24.00
CA ALA A 242 15.35 5.78 23.21
C ALA A 242 16.28 6.89 23.75
N LEU A 243 16.88 7.67 22.85
CA LEU A 243 17.76 8.79 23.14
C LEU A 243 17.25 10.04 22.44
N VAL A 244 17.17 11.15 23.21
CA VAL A 244 16.83 12.46 22.67
C VAL A 244 17.90 13.45 23.05
N GLY A 245 18.45 14.16 22.06
CA GLY A 245 19.49 15.16 22.31
C GLY A 245 19.71 16.08 21.10
N SER A 246 20.68 16.96 21.21
CA SER A 246 20.90 18.05 20.27
C SER A 246 22.35 18.14 19.82
N SER A 247 22.56 18.83 18.70
CA SER A 247 23.88 19.31 18.26
C SER A 247 24.50 20.35 19.22
N LEU A 248 23.67 20.92 20.12
CA LEU A 248 24.11 21.83 21.18
C LEU A 248 24.12 21.09 22.53
N ARG A 249 24.96 21.58 23.45
CA ARG A 249 24.91 21.11 24.83
C ARG A 249 23.77 21.82 25.58
N PRO A 250 22.87 21.13 26.30
CA PRO A 250 21.82 21.77 27.09
C PRO A 250 22.39 22.53 28.27
N THR A 251 21.73 23.62 28.64
CA THR A 251 22.01 24.45 29.83
C THR A 251 21.28 23.93 31.06
N GLY A 252 20.25 23.10 30.88
CA GLY A 252 19.48 22.48 31.95
C GLY A 252 18.71 21.25 31.48
N HIS A 253 18.27 20.44 32.43
CA HIS A 253 17.41 19.28 32.20
C HIS A 253 16.45 19.05 33.34
N ALA A 254 15.35 18.34 33.07
CA ALA A 254 14.42 17.84 34.09
C ALA A 254 13.87 16.49 33.63
N LEU A 255 13.41 15.67 34.59
CA LEU A 255 12.79 14.36 34.32
C LEU A 255 11.41 14.31 35.00
N GLY A 256 10.45 13.62 34.41
CA GLY A 256 9.12 13.42 34.98
C GLY A 256 8.05 13.24 33.91
N ALA A 257 7.01 12.50 34.20
CA ALA A 257 5.95 12.13 33.26
C ALA A 257 5.20 13.34 32.66
N ASN A 258 5.25 14.51 33.31
CA ASN A 258 4.52 15.70 32.85
C ASN A 258 5.25 16.49 31.73
N HIS A 259 6.39 16.04 31.23
CA HIS A 259 7.11 16.72 30.15
C HIS A 259 6.55 16.25 28.77
N ARG A 260 5.39 16.81 28.41
CA ARG A 260 4.66 16.56 27.17
C ARG A 260 4.43 17.83 26.34
N GLY A 261 5.26 18.84 26.54
CA GLY A 261 5.07 20.15 25.90
C GLY A 261 3.71 20.76 26.25
N PRO A 262 2.93 21.19 25.26
CA PRO A 262 1.59 21.74 25.45
C PRO A 262 0.49 20.67 25.54
N GLN A 263 0.79 19.39 25.19
CA GLN A 263 -0.19 18.34 25.16
C GLN A 263 -0.31 17.66 26.52
N ASP A 264 -1.53 17.55 27.01
CA ASP A 264 -1.84 16.77 28.21
C ASP A 264 -2.30 15.35 27.83
N PRO A 265 -2.46 14.43 28.80
CA PRO A 265 -2.94 13.09 28.53
C PRO A 265 -4.30 13.06 27.82
N ALA A 266 -5.18 14.05 28.04
CA ALA A 266 -6.49 14.11 27.41
C ALA A 266 -6.42 14.41 25.92
N VAL A 267 -5.34 14.99 25.42
CA VAL A 267 -5.09 15.20 23.98
C VAL A 267 -4.65 13.91 23.30
N VAL A 268 -3.74 13.18 23.95
CA VAL A 268 -3.26 11.86 23.48
C VAL A 268 -4.28 10.77 23.81
N CYS A 269 -4.93 10.88 24.96
CA CYS A 269 -5.89 9.93 25.51
C CYS A 269 -7.23 10.60 25.82
N PRO A 270 -8.19 10.68 24.90
CA PRO A 270 -9.48 11.31 25.14
C PRO A 270 -10.19 10.76 26.39
N ALA A 271 -10.60 11.66 27.29
CA ALA A 271 -11.23 11.29 28.57
C ALA A 271 -12.67 10.80 28.43
N ASP A 272 -13.31 10.99 27.28
CA ASP A 272 -14.72 10.68 27.05
C ASP A 272 -14.99 9.21 26.68
N GLY A 273 -13.97 8.36 26.71
CA GLY A 273 -14.08 6.93 26.37
C GLY A 273 -14.26 6.65 24.87
N THR A 274 -14.15 7.69 24.02
CA THR A 274 -14.02 7.47 22.58
C THR A 274 -12.62 6.91 22.28
N PRO A 275 -12.41 6.27 21.12
CA PRO A 275 -11.04 5.90 20.71
C PRO A 275 -10.06 7.08 20.82
N PRO A 276 -8.84 6.85 21.36
CA PRO A 276 -8.23 5.57 21.67
C PRO A 276 -8.77 4.94 22.95
N ALA A 277 -8.97 3.63 22.95
CA ALA A 277 -9.37 2.91 24.16
C ALA A 277 -8.21 2.68 25.14
N HIS A 278 -6.99 2.81 24.67
CA HIS A 278 -5.76 2.68 25.43
C HIS A 278 -4.94 3.95 25.22
N CYS A 279 -4.30 4.42 26.28
CA CYS A 279 -3.55 5.65 26.25
C CYS A 279 -2.51 5.68 27.39
N ASP A 280 -1.72 6.72 27.47
CA ASP A 280 -0.61 6.85 28.38
C ASP A 280 -0.86 6.48 29.86
N ASP A 281 -2.06 6.69 30.35
CA ASP A 281 -2.42 6.35 31.73
C ASP A 281 -3.10 4.98 31.85
N SER A 282 -3.11 4.18 30.77
CA SER A 282 -3.71 2.85 30.69
C SER A 282 -2.64 1.75 30.67
N VAL A 283 -3.06 0.55 30.29
CA VAL A 283 -2.17 -0.62 30.15
C VAL A 283 -1.06 -0.43 29.10
N PHE A 284 -1.22 0.46 28.13
CA PHE A 284 -0.17 0.81 27.19
C PHE A 284 0.63 2.04 27.61
N GLY A 285 0.04 2.99 28.32
CA GLY A 285 0.65 4.22 28.74
C GLY A 285 1.55 4.06 29.96
N LYS A 286 2.75 3.53 29.76
CA LYS A 286 3.74 3.32 30.80
C LYS A 286 5.00 4.15 30.59
N GLY A 287 4.90 5.15 29.73
CA GLY A 287 5.98 6.03 29.37
C GLY A 287 6.37 7.03 30.45
N THR A 288 7.45 7.75 30.22
CA THR A 288 7.95 8.82 31.07
C THR A 288 8.52 9.97 30.24
N GLY A 289 8.69 11.14 30.83
CA GLY A 289 9.13 12.31 30.06
C GLY A 289 10.40 12.97 30.61
N GLY A 290 10.88 13.92 29.84
CA GLY A 290 11.99 14.78 30.22
C GLY A 290 12.04 16.05 29.38
N ARG A 291 12.73 17.05 29.94
CA ARG A 291 12.97 18.35 29.32
C ARG A 291 14.46 18.63 29.19
N LEU A 292 14.87 19.14 28.03
CA LEU A 292 16.17 19.75 27.80
C LEU A 292 15.99 21.26 27.58
N THR A 293 16.81 22.09 28.20
CA THR A 293 16.78 23.54 28.01
C THR A 293 18.07 24.02 27.36
N TYR A 294 17.95 24.91 26.38
CA TYR A 294 19.07 25.47 25.64
C TYR A 294 18.99 27.00 25.65
N SER A 295 20.16 27.64 25.49
CA SER A 295 20.28 29.08 25.22
C SER A 295 20.83 29.25 23.81
N VAL A 296 20.04 29.86 22.91
CA VAL A 296 20.38 29.97 21.48
C VAL A 296 20.52 31.45 21.09
N ASP A 297 21.71 31.82 20.62
CA ASP A 297 21.94 33.17 20.13
C ASP A 297 21.51 33.31 18.67
N VAL A 298 20.59 34.22 18.40
CA VAL A 298 20.08 34.55 17.07
C VAL A 298 20.55 35.95 16.69
N LYS A 299 21.28 36.07 15.57
CA LYS A 299 21.81 37.33 15.06
C LYS A 299 20.96 37.88 13.93
N PRO A 300 20.83 39.21 13.79
CA PRO A 300 20.08 39.83 12.70
C PRO A 300 20.57 39.34 11.32
N GLY A 301 19.62 38.93 10.46
CA GLY A 301 19.91 38.51 9.11
C GLY A 301 20.71 37.20 8.95
N LYS A 302 21.06 36.52 10.07
CA LYS A 302 21.85 35.28 10.05
C LYS A 302 21.04 34.15 10.71
N PRO A 303 20.48 33.20 9.93
CA PRO A 303 19.77 32.06 10.48
C PRO A 303 20.68 31.21 11.39
N THR A 304 20.12 30.72 12.50
CA THR A 304 20.77 29.75 13.39
C THR A 304 19.98 28.46 13.39
N THR A 305 20.59 27.35 12.99
CA THR A 305 19.93 26.04 13.00
C THR A 305 20.44 25.19 14.16
N VAL A 306 19.50 24.64 14.92
CA VAL A 306 19.76 23.66 15.98
C VAL A 306 19.15 22.34 15.58
N TRP A 307 19.94 21.28 15.53
CA TRP A 307 19.48 19.94 15.19
C TRP A 307 19.26 19.09 16.44
N PHE A 308 18.19 18.32 16.40
CA PHE A 308 17.81 17.31 17.39
C PHE A 308 17.75 15.94 16.71
N ALA A 309 18.06 14.92 17.48
CA ALA A 309 17.90 13.53 17.04
C ALA A 309 17.09 12.76 18.09
N VAL A 310 16.12 11.99 17.60
CA VAL A 310 15.43 10.93 18.31
C VAL A 310 15.95 9.63 17.75
N ALA A 311 16.65 8.83 18.54
CA ALA A 311 17.27 7.58 18.08
C ALA A 311 16.96 6.45 19.07
N GLY A 312 16.88 5.22 18.57
CA GLY A 312 16.58 4.10 19.44
C GLY A 312 17.15 2.76 18.99
N SER A 313 17.02 1.78 19.88
CA SER A 313 17.41 0.39 19.65
C SER A 313 16.62 -0.55 20.53
N ASP A 314 16.31 -1.71 19.97
CA ASP A 314 15.79 -2.90 20.67
C ASP A 314 16.90 -3.86 21.13
N ASP A 315 18.17 -3.56 20.79
CA ASP A 315 19.31 -4.40 21.17
C ASP A 315 19.95 -4.01 22.51
N SER A 316 20.27 -2.70 22.67
CA SER A 316 20.97 -2.19 23.86
C SER A 316 21.13 -0.68 23.83
N PRO A 317 21.41 -0.05 25.02
CA PRO A 317 21.74 1.37 25.10
C PRO A 317 22.98 1.75 24.25
N ALA A 318 23.96 0.86 24.17
CA ALA A 318 25.15 1.11 23.37
C ALA A 318 24.84 1.14 21.87
N ALA A 319 23.88 0.32 21.41
CA ALA A 319 23.39 0.36 20.03
C ALA A 319 22.63 1.67 19.75
N ALA A 320 21.71 2.07 20.63
CA ALA A 320 21.01 3.35 20.51
C ALA A 320 21.99 4.54 20.47
N GLN A 321 23.02 4.53 21.31
CA GLN A 321 24.06 5.58 21.33
C GLN A 321 24.86 5.63 20.02
N ARG A 322 25.11 4.49 19.35
CA ARG A 322 25.76 4.50 18.03
C ARG A 322 24.86 5.15 16.96
N GLU A 323 23.59 4.81 16.95
CA GLU A 323 22.63 5.40 16.01
C GLU A 323 22.44 6.89 16.27
N TYR A 324 22.34 7.32 17.54
CA TYR A 324 22.28 8.73 17.91
C TYR A 324 23.51 9.51 17.42
N LYS A 325 24.72 9.03 17.68
CA LYS A 325 25.97 9.68 17.24
C LYS A 325 26.06 9.74 15.73
N LYS A 326 25.62 8.69 15.02
CA LYS A 326 25.56 8.65 13.56
C LYS A 326 24.60 9.72 13.00
N ALA A 327 23.44 9.90 13.62
CA ALA A 327 22.45 10.88 13.22
C ALA A 327 22.88 12.31 13.51
N ILE A 328 23.27 12.61 14.76
CA ILE A 328 23.55 13.99 15.20
C ILE A 328 24.91 14.48 14.76
N GLY A 329 25.82 13.60 14.33
CA GLY A 329 27.18 13.96 13.96
C GLY A 329 27.30 14.88 12.72
N ASN A 330 26.41 14.75 11.76
CA ASN A 330 26.32 15.65 10.60
C ASN A 330 24.92 15.62 9.94
N PRO A 331 23.89 16.20 10.58
CA PRO A 331 22.51 16.17 10.08
C PRO A 331 22.33 16.74 8.68
N GLU A 332 23.00 17.85 8.40
CA GLU A 332 22.92 18.52 7.09
C GLU A 332 23.46 17.65 5.94
N LYS A 333 24.51 16.87 6.21
CA LYS A 333 25.04 15.90 5.23
C LYS A 333 24.04 14.78 4.98
N LEU A 334 23.37 14.31 6.03
CA LEU A 334 22.32 13.27 5.93
C LEU A 334 21.12 13.79 5.15
N LEU A 335 20.66 15.02 5.41
CA LEU A 335 19.56 15.63 4.65
C LEU A 335 19.94 15.78 3.16
N LYS A 336 21.16 16.26 2.86
CA LYS A 336 21.64 16.35 1.49
C LYS A 336 21.72 14.98 0.79
N ALA A 337 22.12 13.93 1.52
CA ALA A 337 22.13 12.57 0.98
C ALA A 337 20.70 12.09 0.67
N LYS A 338 19.77 12.27 1.60
CA LYS A 338 18.35 11.93 1.40
C LYS A 338 17.77 12.65 0.18
N SER A 339 17.96 13.98 0.08
CA SER A 339 17.48 14.77 -1.06
C SER A 339 18.09 14.32 -2.40
N ARG A 340 19.39 14.00 -2.41
CA ARG A 340 20.05 13.46 -3.63
C ARG A 340 19.46 12.12 -4.04
N ASP A 341 19.23 11.22 -3.10
CA ASP A 341 18.73 9.87 -3.36
C ASP A 341 17.27 9.94 -3.84
N ARG A 342 16.48 10.88 -3.30
CA ARG A 342 15.12 11.17 -3.79
C ARG A 342 15.11 11.78 -5.19
N ALA A 343 16.03 12.70 -5.50
CA ALA A 343 16.19 13.25 -6.86
C ALA A 343 16.61 12.16 -7.87
N ALA A 344 17.35 11.14 -7.44
CA ALA A 344 17.67 10.00 -8.31
C ALA A 344 16.43 9.14 -8.62
N ILE A 345 15.48 9.03 -7.68
CA ILE A 345 14.17 8.39 -7.92
C ILE A 345 13.34 9.22 -8.90
N ASP A 346 13.31 10.54 -8.77
CA ASP A 346 12.61 11.43 -9.72
C ASP A 346 13.13 11.27 -11.15
N ALA A 347 14.42 11.07 -11.31
CA ALA A 347 15.04 10.87 -12.62
C ALA A 347 14.72 9.52 -13.28
N MET A 348 14.21 8.54 -12.54
CA MET A 348 13.71 7.26 -13.08
C MET A 348 12.26 7.42 -13.55
N THR A 349 11.94 6.85 -14.70
CA THR A 349 10.57 6.86 -15.25
C THR A 349 9.93 8.26 -15.17
N SER A 350 10.61 9.25 -15.77
CA SER A 350 10.09 10.61 -15.86
C SER A 350 9.06 10.70 -17.00
N VAL A 351 7.89 11.28 -16.74
CA VAL A 351 6.79 11.36 -17.71
C VAL A 351 6.45 12.80 -18.10
N ASP A 352 5.94 13.00 -19.31
CA ASP A 352 5.39 14.27 -19.80
C ASP A 352 4.01 14.02 -20.40
N LEU A 353 3.00 14.36 -19.61
CA LEU A 353 1.57 14.20 -19.90
C LEU A 353 0.91 15.58 -20.03
N PRO A 354 1.07 16.28 -21.16
CA PRO A 354 0.58 17.66 -21.30
C PRO A 354 -0.95 17.76 -21.24
N GLY A 355 -1.66 16.67 -21.52
CA GLY A 355 -3.11 16.54 -21.39
C GLY A 355 -3.62 16.17 -20.01
N ASP A 356 -2.72 15.78 -19.08
CA ASP A 356 -3.08 15.36 -17.73
C ASP A 356 -1.95 15.67 -16.74
N ARG A 357 -1.89 16.94 -16.31
CA ARG A 357 -0.84 17.39 -15.38
C ARG A 357 -1.00 16.85 -13.97
N LEU A 358 -2.22 16.59 -13.54
CA LEU A 358 -2.49 16.00 -12.23
C LEU A 358 -1.93 14.58 -12.16
N LEU A 359 -2.22 13.74 -13.16
CA LEU A 359 -1.67 12.40 -13.26
C LEU A 359 -0.14 12.41 -13.38
N GLN A 360 0.43 13.35 -14.13
CA GLN A 360 1.88 13.52 -14.21
C GLN A 360 2.51 13.76 -12.84
N GLN A 361 1.94 14.68 -12.05
CA GLN A 361 2.41 14.97 -10.70
C GLN A 361 2.21 13.77 -9.77
N SER A 362 1.10 13.07 -9.92
CA SER A 362 0.83 11.84 -9.15
C SER A 362 1.84 10.73 -9.45
N VAL A 363 2.31 10.59 -10.70
CA VAL A 363 3.43 9.67 -11.04
C VAL A 363 4.70 10.04 -10.28
N GLU A 364 5.05 11.32 -10.18
CA GLU A 364 6.23 11.79 -9.47
C GLU A 364 6.14 11.45 -7.97
N TRP A 365 5.02 11.76 -7.33
CA TRP A 365 4.79 11.46 -5.91
C TRP A 365 4.64 9.96 -5.64
N SER A 366 4.01 9.21 -6.53
CA SER A 366 3.88 7.75 -6.41
C SER A 366 5.23 7.03 -6.38
N LYS A 367 6.22 7.51 -7.14
CA LYS A 367 7.60 6.99 -7.06
C LYS A 367 8.23 7.26 -5.70
N GLN A 368 7.94 8.40 -5.08
CA GLN A 368 8.41 8.73 -3.73
C GLN A 368 7.68 7.87 -2.67
N ASN A 369 6.37 7.66 -2.82
CA ASN A 369 5.61 6.79 -1.92
C ASN A 369 6.15 5.36 -1.88
N LEU A 370 6.56 4.80 -3.04
CA LEU A 370 7.24 3.51 -3.08
C LEU A 370 8.54 3.51 -2.25
N ALA A 371 9.30 4.60 -2.28
CA ALA A 371 10.53 4.72 -1.50
C ALA A 371 10.26 4.98 -0.02
N ASP A 372 9.18 5.71 0.30
CA ASP A 372 8.75 5.97 1.68
C ASP A 372 8.13 4.72 2.33
N SER A 373 7.54 3.81 1.54
CA SER A 373 7.00 2.57 2.09
C SER A 373 8.06 1.53 2.46
N VAL A 374 9.33 1.71 2.07
CA VAL A 374 10.39 0.72 2.34
C VAL A 374 10.70 0.63 3.83
N GLN A 375 10.65 -0.58 4.37
CA GLN A 375 11.03 -0.88 5.76
C GLN A 375 12.07 -2.01 5.82
N GLU A 376 12.94 -1.96 6.83
CA GLU A 376 13.91 -3.01 7.15
C GLU A 376 13.89 -3.32 8.65
N ALA A 377 13.76 -4.59 8.99
CA ALA A 377 13.96 -5.10 10.34
C ALA A 377 14.97 -6.26 10.35
N ARG A 378 15.47 -6.58 11.54
CA ARG A 378 16.52 -7.60 11.74
C ARG A 378 16.15 -8.52 12.88
N ASN A 379 16.66 -9.76 12.79
CA ASN A 379 16.47 -10.79 13.83
C ASN A 379 14.99 -11.10 14.11
N LEU A 380 14.16 -11.14 13.06
CA LEU A 380 12.74 -11.43 13.21
C LEU A 380 12.53 -12.83 13.78
N GLN A 381 11.91 -12.90 14.94
CA GLN A 381 11.61 -14.18 15.64
C GLN A 381 10.26 -14.69 15.15
N ILE A 382 10.25 -15.63 14.22
CA ILE A 382 9.03 -16.06 13.55
C ILE A 382 8.12 -16.87 14.46
N ARG A 383 6.89 -16.38 14.70
CA ARG A 383 5.86 -16.99 15.55
C ARG A 383 4.49 -16.96 14.87
N ASP A 384 3.69 -18.01 15.04
CA ASP A 384 2.28 -18.04 14.64
C ASP A 384 1.42 -17.49 15.80
N VAL A 385 1.09 -16.20 15.76
CA VAL A 385 0.47 -15.52 16.91
C VAL A 385 -1.03 -15.36 16.82
N ASN A 386 -1.65 -15.54 15.73
CA ASN A 386 -3.09 -15.37 15.46
C ASN A 386 -3.97 -15.04 16.67
N GLU A 387 -5.07 -14.34 16.48
CA GLU A 387 -6.00 -13.97 17.55
C GLU A 387 -6.39 -15.14 18.47
N GLY A 388 -6.46 -14.87 19.76
CA GLY A 388 -6.89 -15.84 20.78
C GLY A 388 -5.86 -16.91 21.14
N LYS A 389 -4.68 -16.92 20.53
CA LYS A 389 -3.60 -17.86 20.90
C LYS A 389 -2.70 -17.27 21.99
N SER A 390 -2.19 -18.14 22.86
CA SER A 390 -1.09 -17.78 23.75
C SER A 390 0.16 -17.48 22.93
N TYR A 391 1.06 -16.66 23.46
CA TYR A 391 2.30 -16.29 22.79
C TYR A 391 3.21 -17.51 22.60
N PRO A 392 3.45 -17.97 21.37
CA PRO A 392 4.21 -19.19 21.13
C PRO A 392 5.72 -18.96 21.17
N ALA A 393 6.50 -20.02 21.33
CA ALA A 393 7.93 -19.96 21.08
C ALA A 393 8.21 -19.73 19.57
N PRO A 394 9.31 -19.05 19.21
CA PRO A 394 9.65 -18.85 17.81
C PRO A 394 10.00 -20.17 17.13
N VAL A 395 9.58 -20.36 15.88
CA VAL A 395 9.93 -21.53 15.06
C VAL A 395 11.27 -21.35 14.33
N GLY A 396 11.79 -20.13 14.29
CA GLY A 396 13.07 -19.79 13.68
C GLY A 396 13.29 -18.28 13.62
N THR A 397 14.39 -17.86 13.00
CA THR A 397 14.78 -16.46 12.89
C THR A 397 15.07 -16.10 11.43
N VAL A 398 14.59 -14.96 10.98
CA VAL A 398 15.00 -14.31 9.72
C VAL A 398 15.96 -13.17 10.09
N ASP A 399 17.21 -13.26 9.64
CA ASP A 399 18.28 -12.32 10.05
C ASP A 399 18.01 -10.90 9.61
N VAL A 400 17.54 -10.72 8.37
CA VAL A 400 17.20 -9.40 7.76
C VAL A 400 16.02 -9.60 6.84
N ALA A 401 14.99 -8.80 7.04
CA ALA A 401 13.89 -8.64 6.11
C ALA A 401 13.80 -7.17 5.66
N ARG A 402 13.58 -6.96 4.36
CA ARG A 402 13.33 -5.64 3.76
C ARG A 402 12.14 -5.75 2.83
N TRP A 403 11.18 -4.85 2.97
CA TRP A 403 9.89 -4.96 2.29
C TRP A 403 9.26 -3.60 2.00
N PHE A 404 8.17 -3.59 1.22
CA PHE A 404 7.22 -2.48 1.16
C PHE A 404 6.28 -2.61 2.36
N GLY A 405 6.33 -1.65 3.28
CA GLY A 405 5.40 -1.58 4.41
C GLY A 405 3.99 -1.32 3.88
N ALA A 406 3.02 -2.04 4.43
CA ALA A 406 1.65 -1.94 3.98
C ALA A 406 1.06 -0.57 4.29
N GLY A 407 0.81 -0.25 5.55
CA GLY A 407 0.12 0.99 5.92
C GLY A 407 0.73 1.75 7.11
N PHE A 408 1.03 3.03 6.93
CA PHE A 408 1.51 3.90 8.00
C PHE A 408 0.35 4.70 8.63
N PRO A 409 0.28 4.78 9.97
CA PRO A 409 1.26 4.32 10.96
C PRO A 409 1.01 2.90 11.49
N ASP A 410 -0.18 2.32 11.32
CA ASP A 410 -0.62 1.16 12.11
C ASP A 410 0.11 -0.14 11.79
N TYR A 411 0.34 -0.39 10.50
CA TYR A 411 0.93 -1.63 10.05
C TYR A 411 1.91 -1.45 8.87
N PRO A 412 3.01 -0.70 9.04
CA PRO A 412 4.05 -0.65 8.01
C PRO A 412 4.81 -1.98 7.95
N TRP A 413 4.09 -3.08 8.03
CA TRP A 413 4.57 -4.44 8.18
C TRP A 413 4.72 -5.14 6.84
N LEU A 414 5.25 -6.35 6.86
CA LEU A 414 5.36 -7.20 5.68
C LEU A 414 4.03 -7.89 5.41
N PHE A 415 3.22 -7.34 4.51
CA PHE A 415 2.00 -7.95 4.00
C PHE A 415 2.23 -8.52 2.61
N ALA A 416 1.77 -9.74 2.36
CA ALA A 416 1.97 -10.39 1.07
C ALA A 416 1.20 -9.68 -0.04
N THR A 417 -0.11 -9.54 0.09
CA THR A 417 -0.97 -8.92 -0.93
C THR A 417 -0.56 -7.50 -1.26
N ASP A 418 -0.26 -6.66 -0.25
CA ASP A 418 0.17 -5.27 -0.44
C ASP A 418 1.44 -5.17 -1.29
N GLY A 419 2.46 -5.95 -0.92
CA GLY A 419 3.71 -5.95 -1.65
C GLY A 419 3.59 -6.54 -3.05
N GLU A 420 2.68 -7.48 -3.27
CA GLU A 420 2.43 -8.06 -4.57
C GLU A 420 1.81 -7.05 -5.53
N TYR A 421 0.76 -6.30 -5.14
CA TYR A 421 0.23 -5.20 -5.96
C TYR A 421 1.23 -4.05 -6.11
N THR A 422 1.89 -3.65 -5.02
CA THR A 422 2.93 -2.60 -5.04
C THR A 422 4.07 -2.94 -6.00
N SER A 423 4.37 -4.23 -6.22
CA SER A 423 5.42 -4.68 -7.14
C SER A 423 5.14 -4.30 -8.60
N TYR A 424 3.88 -4.22 -9.05
CA TYR A 424 3.54 -3.70 -10.38
C TYR A 424 3.90 -2.21 -10.51
N ALA A 425 3.60 -1.42 -9.50
CA ALA A 425 4.02 -0.02 -9.45
C ALA A 425 5.54 0.12 -9.40
N ALA A 426 6.20 -0.70 -8.58
CA ALA A 426 7.65 -0.69 -8.40
C ALA A 426 8.41 -1.02 -9.70
N VAL A 427 7.97 -2.01 -10.48
CA VAL A 427 8.61 -2.31 -11.78
C VAL A 427 8.38 -1.18 -12.79
N ALA A 428 7.19 -0.58 -12.82
CA ALA A 428 6.89 0.58 -13.66
C ALA A 428 7.75 1.80 -13.28
N ALA A 429 8.00 2.02 -12.00
CA ALA A 429 8.88 3.07 -11.48
C ALA A 429 10.39 2.76 -11.66
N GLY A 430 10.76 1.49 -11.92
CA GLY A 430 12.16 1.05 -11.99
C GLY A 430 12.80 0.74 -10.64
N GLN A 431 12.01 0.54 -9.59
CA GLN A 431 12.45 0.23 -8.22
C GLN A 431 12.41 -1.29 -7.94
N PHE A 432 13.20 -2.06 -8.68
CA PHE A 432 13.14 -3.54 -8.68
C PHE A 432 13.67 -4.18 -7.40
N ASP A 433 14.63 -3.57 -6.72
CA ASP A 433 15.40 -4.24 -5.66
C ASP A 433 14.55 -4.48 -4.42
N THR A 434 13.72 -3.53 -4.02
CA THR A 434 12.82 -3.70 -2.88
C THR A 434 11.77 -4.76 -3.16
N ALA A 435 11.17 -4.80 -4.36
CA ALA A 435 10.22 -5.84 -4.74
C ALA A 435 10.84 -7.25 -4.66
N LYS A 436 12.10 -7.40 -5.12
CA LYS A 436 12.83 -8.67 -4.98
C LYS A 436 13.10 -9.04 -3.53
N GLN A 437 13.44 -8.06 -2.69
CA GLN A 437 13.69 -8.29 -1.26
C GLN A 437 12.41 -8.63 -0.51
N HIS A 438 11.29 -7.99 -0.86
CA HIS A 438 9.97 -8.31 -0.32
C HIS A 438 9.60 -9.78 -0.56
N LEU A 439 9.74 -10.27 -1.79
CA LEU A 439 9.45 -11.69 -2.09
C LEU A 439 10.40 -12.66 -1.38
N ARG A 440 11.66 -12.29 -1.19
CA ARG A 440 12.59 -13.10 -0.39
C ARG A 440 12.16 -13.17 1.07
N ALA A 441 11.79 -12.04 1.65
CA ALA A 441 11.31 -11.98 3.03
C ALA A 441 10.04 -12.84 3.21
N LEU A 442 9.08 -12.74 2.30
CA LEU A 442 7.86 -13.58 2.31
C LEU A 442 8.20 -15.06 2.24
N ARG A 443 9.08 -15.47 1.30
CA ARG A 443 9.52 -16.86 1.17
C ARG A 443 10.18 -17.36 2.48
N ASP A 444 11.12 -16.59 3.02
CA ASP A 444 11.91 -16.99 4.19
C ASP A 444 11.04 -17.16 5.44
N VAL A 445 10.12 -16.21 5.67
CA VAL A 445 9.14 -16.31 6.76
C VAL A 445 8.20 -17.49 6.53
N SER A 446 7.62 -17.62 5.33
CA SER A 446 6.67 -18.69 4.99
C SER A 446 7.28 -20.09 5.09
N ASP A 447 8.51 -20.26 4.62
CA ASP A 447 9.23 -21.54 4.70
C ASP A 447 9.51 -21.96 6.16
N LEU A 448 9.85 -21.01 7.03
CA LEU A 448 10.02 -21.27 8.46
C LEU A 448 8.68 -21.60 9.12
N LEU A 449 7.69 -20.72 8.96
CA LEU A 449 6.38 -20.84 9.59
C LEU A 449 5.65 -22.14 9.18
N ASN A 450 5.69 -22.46 7.90
CA ASN A 450 4.89 -23.50 7.27
C ASN A 450 5.66 -24.77 6.93
N ASN A 451 6.86 -24.94 7.48
CA ASN A 451 7.72 -26.11 7.18
C ASN A 451 7.82 -26.41 5.69
N ARG A 452 8.05 -25.36 4.88
CA ARG A 452 8.18 -25.42 3.40
C ARG A 452 6.95 -26.00 2.66
N SER A 453 5.74 -25.85 3.21
CA SER A 453 4.52 -26.37 2.56
C SER A 453 4.21 -25.70 1.22
N GLY A 454 4.59 -24.44 1.07
CA GLY A 454 4.26 -23.57 -0.06
C GLY A 454 3.19 -22.51 0.25
N LYS A 455 2.55 -22.54 1.42
CA LYS A 455 1.63 -21.46 1.82
C LYS A 455 2.41 -20.19 2.14
N VAL A 456 1.91 -19.05 1.66
CA VAL A 456 2.46 -17.72 1.94
C VAL A 456 1.87 -17.17 3.24
N ALA A 457 2.68 -16.55 4.07
CA ALA A 457 2.24 -15.84 5.28
C ALA A 457 1.54 -14.54 4.89
N HIS A 458 0.41 -14.22 5.55
CA HIS A 458 -0.39 -13.04 5.22
C HIS A 458 0.28 -11.75 5.69
N GLU A 459 0.49 -11.62 7.00
CA GLU A 459 1.05 -10.40 7.61
C GLU A 459 2.06 -10.74 8.71
N VAL A 460 3.17 -10.02 8.69
CA VAL A 460 4.33 -10.26 9.54
C VAL A 460 4.78 -8.94 10.15
N THR A 461 4.76 -8.85 11.47
CA THR A 461 5.27 -7.68 12.19
C THR A 461 6.79 -7.55 12.04
N PRO A 462 7.37 -6.40 12.29
CA PRO A 462 8.83 -6.24 12.31
C PRO A 462 9.55 -7.03 13.40
N THR A 463 8.84 -7.57 14.39
CA THR A 463 9.36 -8.54 15.40
C THR A 463 9.42 -9.97 14.88
N GLY A 464 8.64 -10.28 13.83
CA GLY A 464 8.51 -11.62 13.25
C GLY A 464 7.25 -12.36 13.68
N ASP A 465 6.35 -11.70 14.40
CA ASP A 465 5.07 -12.27 14.79
C ASP A 465 4.14 -12.28 13.56
N VAL A 466 3.57 -13.46 13.27
CA VAL A 466 2.78 -13.69 12.05
C VAL A 466 1.32 -13.87 12.40
N TYR A 467 0.48 -13.06 11.78
CA TYR A 467 -0.97 -13.20 11.81
C TYR A 467 -1.43 -13.80 10.49
N PHE A 468 -2.29 -14.80 10.56
CA PHE A 468 -2.85 -15.50 9.41
C PHE A 468 -1.79 -16.12 8.48
N GLY A 469 -2.16 -17.01 7.62
CA GLY A 469 -1.22 -17.58 6.65
C GLY A 469 -0.34 -18.73 7.17
N SER A 470 -0.54 -19.28 8.40
CA SER A 470 0.01 -20.57 8.79
C SER A 470 -0.80 -21.72 8.19
N ASN A 471 -0.21 -22.93 8.13
CA ASN A 471 -0.93 -24.11 7.63
C ASN A 471 -2.21 -24.44 8.42
N THR A 472 -2.32 -23.94 9.64
CA THR A 472 -3.47 -24.16 10.54
C THR A 472 -4.47 -23.00 10.53
N SER A 473 -4.16 -21.93 9.82
CA SER A 473 -4.98 -20.72 9.70
C SER A 473 -5.52 -20.59 8.28
N ALA A 474 -6.79 -20.25 8.14
CA ALA A 474 -7.35 -20.01 6.81
C ALA A 474 -6.59 -18.90 6.07
N GLY A 475 -6.46 -17.71 6.65
CA GLY A 475 -5.80 -16.55 6.03
C GLY A 475 -6.37 -16.19 4.67
N ASN A 476 -5.91 -15.12 4.09
CA ASN A 476 -6.18 -14.81 2.70
C ASN A 476 -5.42 -15.80 1.81
N THR A 477 -6.04 -16.25 0.72
CA THR A 477 -5.46 -17.30 -0.14
C THR A 477 -4.91 -16.76 -1.46
N ASP A 478 -5.27 -15.53 -1.78
CA ASP A 478 -4.83 -14.83 -2.98
C ASP A 478 -3.30 -14.60 -3.00
N GLU A 479 -2.63 -14.42 -1.87
CA GLU A 479 -1.17 -14.25 -1.81
C GLU A 479 -0.43 -15.48 -2.33
N THR A 480 -0.88 -16.67 -1.91
CA THR A 480 -0.23 -17.93 -2.29
C THR A 480 -0.28 -18.14 -3.80
N VAL A 481 -1.36 -17.74 -4.46
CA VAL A 481 -1.51 -17.88 -5.91
C VAL A 481 -0.87 -16.74 -6.71
N LYS A 482 -0.73 -15.54 -6.14
CA LYS A 482 -0.11 -14.39 -6.78
C LYS A 482 1.42 -14.43 -6.79
N PHE A 483 2.04 -15.06 -5.80
CA PHE A 483 3.49 -15.08 -5.65
C PHE A 483 4.25 -15.48 -6.93
N PRO A 484 3.91 -16.57 -7.64
CA PRO A 484 4.57 -16.93 -8.91
C PRO A 484 4.45 -15.84 -9.98
N SER A 485 3.32 -15.12 -10.01
CA SER A 485 3.10 -14.03 -10.97
C SER A 485 4.06 -12.86 -10.73
N ILE A 486 4.35 -12.51 -9.47
CA ILE A 486 5.28 -11.43 -9.18
C ILE A 486 6.72 -11.83 -9.45
N VAL A 487 7.08 -13.10 -9.24
CA VAL A 487 8.39 -13.64 -9.68
C VAL A 487 8.54 -13.51 -11.19
N ALA A 488 7.52 -13.91 -11.96
CA ALA A 488 7.51 -13.80 -13.41
C ALA A 488 7.54 -12.33 -13.89
N LEU A 489 6.77 -11.45 -13.24
CA LEU A 489 6.77 -10.01 -13.52
C LEU A 489 8.18 -9.42 -13.41
N LEU A 490 8.83 -9.62 -12.26
CA LEU A 490 10.19 -9.13 -12.00
C LEU A 490 11.21 -9.73 -12.97
N TRP A 491 11.08 -11.02 -13.31
CA TRP A 491 11.94 -11.65 -14.28
C TRP A 491 11.76 -11.06 -15.70
N ARG A 492 10.51 -10.84 -16.13
CA ARG A 492 10.23 -10.20 -17.42
C ARG A 492 10.72 -8.76 -17.48
N TRP A 493 10.61 -7.99 -16.39
CA TRP A 493 11.07 -6.60 -16.34
C TRP A 493 12.60 -6.46 -16.20
N THR A 494 13.27 -7.44 -15.60
CA THR A 494 14.71 -7.32 -15.30
C THR A 494 15.61 -8.26 -16.09
N GLY A 495 15.10 -9.39 -16.60
CA GLY A 495 15.88 -10.46 -17.18
C GLY A 495 16.78 -11.19 -16.18
N ASP A 496 16.48 -11.10 -14.89
CA ASP A 496 17.30 -11.66 -13.82
C ASP A 496 17.00 -13.14 -13.61
N ASN A 497 17.70 -13.98 -14.36
CA ASN A 497 17.56 -15.43 -14.25
C ASN A 497 17.97 -15.99 -12.87
N ARG A 498 18.90 -15.32 -12.14
CA ARG A 498 19.30 -15.78 -10.82
C ARG A 498 18.16 -15.62 -9.83
N PHE A 499 17.48 -14.47 -9.86
CA PHE A 499 16.31 -14.23 -9.04
C PHE A 499 15.17 -15.20 -9.36
N ARG A 500 14.87 -15.44 -10.65
CA ARG A 500 13.91 -16.45 -11.08
C ARG A 500 14.26 -17.83 -10.50
N ASP A 501 15.52 -18.27 -10.65
CA ASP A 501 15.98 -19.60 -10.23
C ASP A 501 15.94 -19.75 -8.71
N GLU A 502 16.23 -18.69 -7.96
CA GLU A 502 16.19 -18.63 -6.50
C GLU A 502 14.77 -18.86 -5.95
N LEU A 503 13.73 -18.31 -6.61
CA LEU A 503 12.36 -18.37 -6.13
C LEU A 503 11.49 -19.43 -6.85
N TYR A 504 12.05 -20.13 -7.82
CA TYR A 504 11.30 -21.10 -8.63
C TYR A 504 10.71 -22.25 -7.80
N ASP A 505 11.51 -22.89 -6.95
CA ASP A 505 11.03 -24.00 -6.12
C ASP A 505 9.87 -23.57 -5.19
N PHE A 506 9.97 -22.40 -4.59
CA PHE A 506 8.89 -21.86 -3.78
C PHE A 506 7.64 -21.57 -4.62
N SER A 507 7.79 -20.99 -5.82
CA SER A 507 6.68 -20.75 -6.75
C SER A 507 5.97 -22.05 -7.17
N VAL A 508 6.71 -23.13 -7.36
CA VAL A 508 6.12 -24.47 -7.64
C VAL A 508 5.33 -24.95 -6.44
N ARG A 509 5.92 -24.87 -5.24
CA ARG A 509 5.27 -25.32 -4.00
C ARG A 509 4.02 -24.51 -3.66
N ASN A 510 3.99 -23.18 -3.96
CA ASN A 510 2.79 -22.36 -3.76
C ASN A 510 1.57 -22.96 -4.48
N LEU A 511 1.67 -23.21 -5.79
CA LEU A 511 0.53 -23.70 -6.55
C LEU A 511 0.24 -25.19 -6.31
N GLN A 512 1.26 -25.99 -5.97
CA GLN A 512 1.03 -27.37 -5.52
C GLN A 512 0.34 -27.43 -4.15
N TYR A 513 0.59 -26.46 -3.27
CA TYR A 513 -0.11 -26.32 -1.99
C TYR A 513 -1.60 -26.09 -2.21
N VAL A 514 -1.97 -25.22 -3.14
CA VAL A 514 -3.38 -24.95 -3.50
C VAL A 514 -4.12 -26.26 -3.81
N TYR A 515 -3.63 -27.04 -4.76
CA TYR A 515 -4.27 -28.30 -5.18
C TYR A 515 -4.17 -29.44 -4.17
N ARG A 516 -3.35 -29.32 -3.16
CA ARG A 516 -3.23 -30.32 -2.10
C ARG A 516 -4.05 -30.00 -0.86
N GLU A 517 -4.17 -28.70 -0.53
CA GLU A 517 -4.72 -28.26 0.76
C GLU A 517 -5.93 -27.33 0.65
N LEU A 518 -6.08 -26.60 -0.47
CA LEU A 518 -7.11 -25.57 -0.64
C LEU A 518 -8.18 -25.96 -1.68
N ASP A 519 -7.95 -26.93 -2.55
CA ASP A 519 -8.93 -27.51 -3.48
C ASP A 519 -9.45 -28.80 -2.82
N LYS A 520 -10.36 -28.67 -1.82
CA LYS A 520 -10.75 -29.78 -0.94
C LYS A 520 -11.77 -30.72 -1.53
N ASP A 521 -12.65 -30.22 -2.37
CA ASP A 521 -13.63 -31.01 -3.10
C ASP A 521 -13.10 -31.53 -4.45
N ASN A 522 -11.90 -31.08 -4.86
CA ASN A 522 -11.19 -31.44 -6.09
C ASN A 522 -11.88 -30.96 -7.37
N ASP A 523 -12.59 -29.86 -7.33
CA ASP A 523 -13.20 -29.27 -8.51
C ASP A 523 -12.25 -28.31 -9.25
N GLY A 524 -11.13 -27.91 -8.61
CA GLY A 524 -10.05 -27.09 -9.16
C GLY A 524 -10.14 -25.60 -8.86
N TRP A 525 -11.22 -25.12 -8.25
CA TRP A 525 -11.29 -23.81 -7.59
C TRP A 525 -10.68 -23.92 -6.19
N LEU A 526 -10.29 -22.80 -5.58
CA LEU A 526 -9.68 -22.88 -4.27
C LEU A 526 -10.56 -22.26 -3.20
N GLU A 527 -10.70 -22.94 -2.09
CA GLU A 527 -11.38 -22.42 -0.92
C GLU A 527 -10.45 -21.60 -0.03
N GLY A 528 -11.01 -20.55 0.59
CA GLY A 528 -10.31 -19.70 1.52
C GLY A 528 -10.95 -18.34 1.70
N LEU A 529 -10.22 -17.40 2.29
CA LEU A 529 -10.65 -16.02 2.43
C LEU A 529 -10.21 -15.20 1.20
N ALA A 530 -11.05 -14.24 0.82
CA ALA A 530 -10.70 -13.24 -0.19
C ALA A 530 -10.05 -12.02 0.44
N ASN A 531 -9.34 -11.24 -0.36
CA ASN A 531 -8.85 -9.92 0.04
C ASN A 531 -9.99 -8.90 0.33
N VAL A 532 -11.22 -9.27 0.11
CA VAL A 532 -12.40 -8.45 0.44
C VAL A 532 -12.75 -8.47 1.93
N GLU A 533 -12.36 -9.52 2.63
CA GLU A 533 -12.55 -9.71 4.08
C GLU A 533 -13.98 -9.45 4.56
N ARG A 534 -14.98 -9.98 3.87
CA ARG A 534 -16.40 -9.81 4.24
C ARG A 534 -17.08 -11.15 4.49
N SER A 535 -18.03 -11.13 5.43
CA SER A 535 -18.88 -12.27 5.72
C SER A 535 -19.93 -12.50 4.63
N GLY A 536 -20.47 -13.71 4.58
CA GLY A 536 -21.56 -14.07 3.67
C GLY A 536 -21.13 -14.43 2.26
N MET A 537 -19.85 -14.52 1.99
CA MET A 537 -19.31 -15.06 0.73
C MET A 537 -19.29 -16.59 0.76
N GLY A 538 -19.37 -17.21 -0.40
CA GLY A 538 -19.09 -18.63 -0.59
C GLY A 538 -17.66 -19.01 -0.20
N VAL A 539 -17.32 -20.30 -0.22
CA VAL A 539 -15.98 -20.74 0.19
C VAL A 539 -14.91 -20.46 -0.86
N GLU A 540 -15.27 -20.42 -2.13
CA GLU A 540 -14.40 -20.10 -3.25
C GLU A 540 -14.57 -18.66 -3.69
N LYS A 541 -13.48 -17.95 -3.85
CA LYS A 541 -13.48 -16.50 -4.11
C LYS A 541 -13.02 -16.17 -5.51
N LEU A 542 -13.66 -15.16 -6.10
CA LEU A 542 -13.36 -14.75 -7.48
C LEU A 542 -11.91 -14.27 -7.66
N ASP A 543 -11.43 -13.41 -6.78
CA ASP A 543 -10.08 -12.85 -6.85
C ASP A 543 -9.01 -13.95 -6.76
N SER A 544 -9.14 -14.84 -5.77
CA SER A 544 -8.22 -15.98 -5.61
C SER A 544 -8.22 -16.90 -6.84
N THR A 545 -9.39 -17.15 -7.40
CA THR A 545 -9.56 -17.96 -8.64
C THR A 545 -8.90 -17.32 -9.86
N VAL A 546 -9.12 -16.03 -10.05
CA VAL A 546 -8.53 -15.28 -11.18
C VAL A 546 -7.00 -15.27 -11.09
N TYR A 547 -6.47 -15.01 -9.90
CA TYR A 547 -5.04 -14.99 -9.66
C TYR A 547 -4.42 -16.39 -9.69
N LEU A 548 -5.16 -17.45 -9.37
CA LEU A 548 -4.73 -18.82 -9.58
C LEU A 548 -4.51 -19.11 -11.09
N ALA A 549 -5.45 -18.73 -11.95
CA ALA A 549 -5.30 -18.90 -13.39
C ALA A 549 -4.07 -18.15 -13.94
N ARG A 550 -3.85 -16.89 -13.47
CA ARG A 550 -2.66 -16.11 -13.83
C ARG A 550 -1.38 -16.79 -13.30
N GLY A 551 -1.36 -17.18 -12.02
CA GLY A 551 -0.22 -17.82 -11.37
C GLY A 551 0.21 -19.11 -12.08
N LEU A 552 -0.75 -19.94 -12.52
CA LEU A 552 -0.48 -21.16 -13.29
C LEU A 552 0.15 -20.84 -14.64
N ARG A 553 -0.33 -19.83 -15.37
CA ARG A 553 0.27 -19.39 -16.64
C ARG A 553 1.70 -18.88 -16.46
N ASP A 554 1.89 -18.08 -15.43
CA ASP A 554 3.20 -17.52 -15.10
C ASP A 554 4.18 -18.62 -14.63
N LEU A 555 3.72 -19.58 -13.83
CA LEU A 555 4.54 -20.73 -13.46
C LEU A 555 4.90 -21.59 -14.67
N ALA A 556 3.97 -21.81 -15.60
CA ALA A 556 4.25 -22.55 -16.83
C ALA A 556 5.34 -21.86 -17.68
N ASP A 557 5.33 -20.52 -17.74
CA ASP A 557 6.34 -19.73 -18.43
C ASP A 557 7.71 -19.80 -17.71
N LEU A 558 7.74 -19.68 -16.39
CA LEU A 558 8.94 -19.87 -15.57
C LEU A 558 9.53 -21.27 -15.76
N ALA A 559 8.69 -22.31 -15.72
CA ALA A 559 9.10 -23.71 -15.93
C ALA A 559 9.66 -23.94 -17.33
N ALA A 560 8.99 -23.42 -18.37
CA ALA A 560 9.48 -23.49 -19.75
C ALA A 560 10.88 -22.87 -19.88
N SER A 561 11.10 -21.72 -19.26
CA SER A 561 12.39 -21.01 -19.26
C SER A 561 13.52 -21.79 -18.57
N ARG A 562 13.16 -22.73 -17.70
CA ARG A 562 14.09 -23.64 -16.99
C ARG A 562 14.18 -25.04 -17.61
N HIS A 563 13.43 -25.31 -18.69
CA HIS A 563 13.30 -26.63 -19.30
C HIS A 563 12.68 -27.69 -18.37
N ASP A 564 11.89 -27.27 -17.38
CA ASP A 564 11.12 -28.16 -16.52
C ASP A 564 9.78 -28.51 -17.19
N GLN A 565 9.81 -29.48 -18.05
CA GLN A 565 8.65 -29.91 -18.84
C GLN A 565 7.52 -30.48 -17.97
N THR A 566 7.85 -31.09 -16.84
CA THR A 566 6.86 -31.69 -15.94
C THR A 566 5.98 -30.62 -15.31
N ILE A 567 6.60 -29.59 -14.71
CA ILE A 567 5.87 -28.48 -14.10
C ILE A 567 5.19 -27.62 -15.16
N GLN A 568 5.86 -27.38 -16.30
CA GLN A 568 5.26 -26.64 -17.41
C GLN A 568 3.95 -27.29 -17.88
N GLN A 569 3.95 -28.60 -18.12
CA GLN A 569 2.76 -29.31 -18.58
C GLN A 569 1.67 -29.34 -17.51
N TRP A 570 2.03 -29.61 -16.24
CA TRP A 570 1.10 -29.62 -15.14
C TRP A 570 0.38 -28.28 -14.99
N ALA A 571 1.14 -27.18 -14.91
CA ALA A 571 0.59 -25.84 -14.75
C ALA A 571 -0.25 -25.41 -15.97
N THR A 572 0.20 -25.73 -17.20
CA THR A 572 -0.57 -25.46 -18.42
C THR A 572 -1.89 -26.20 -18.43
N THR A 573 -1.90 -27.49 -18.07
CA THR A 573 -3.13 -28.30 -18.05
C THR A 573 -4.14 -27.76 -17.05
N LYS A 574 -3.68 -27.39 -15.84
CA LYS A 574 -4.53 -26.79 -14.81
C LYS A 574 -5.09 -25.43 -15.27
N ALA A 575 -4.26 -24.56 -15.85
CA ALA A 575 -4.70 -23.27 -16.37
C ALA A 575 -5.72 -23.41 -17.51
N ASP A 576 -5.49 -24.36 -18.46
CA ASP A 576 -6.41 -24.62 -19.58
C ASP A 576 -7.79 -25.07 -19.07
N ASP A 577 -7.82 -25.88 -18.02
CA ASP A 577 -9.06 -26.35 -17.42
C ASP A 577 -9.85 -25.21 -16.75
N LEU A 578 -9.18 -24.39 -15.91
CA LEU A 578 -9.81 -23.25 -15.26
C LEU A 578 -10.34 -22.23 -16.29
N GLU A 579 -9.53 -21.82 -17.26
CA GLU A 579 -9.93 -20.87 -18.31
C GLU A 579 -11.12 -21.36 -19.13
N LYS A 580 -11.19 -22.67 -19.40
CA LYS A 580 -12.29 -23.27 -20.17
C LYS A 580 -13.63 -23.17 -19.42
N ARG A 581 -13.61 -23.31 -18.09
CA ARG A 581 -14.81 -23.36 -17.27
C ARG A 581 -15.22 -21.99 -16.73
N PHE A 582 -14.28 -21.04 -16.65
CA PHE A 582 -14.44 -19.76 -15.96
C PHE A 582 -15.72 -19.01 -16.38
N GLU A 583 -15.89 -18.74 -17.67
CA GLU A 583 -17.02 -17.94 -18.15
C GLU A 583 -18.38 -18.60 -17.88
N THR A 584 -18.46 -19.92 -17.87
CA THR A 584 -19.73 -20.64 -17.65
C THR A 584 -20.09 -20.80 -16.19
N GLN A 585 -19.12 -20.77 -15.27
CA GLN A 585 -19.35 -20.97 -13.84
C GLN A 585 -19.41 -19.68 -13.05
N TRP A 586 -18.68 -18.64 -13.48
CA TRP A 586 -18.56 -17.38 -12.74
C TRP A 586 -19.37 -16.22 -13.32
N TRP A 587 -19.75 -16.26 -14.62
CA TRP A 587 -20.55 -15.19 -15.22
C TRP A 587 -22.02 -15.29 -14.85
N MET A 588 -22.63 -14.16 -14.49
CA MET A 588 -24.03 -14.03 -14.15
C MET A 588 -24.74 -13.04 -15.08
N ASP A 589 -25.48 -13.52 -16.08
CA ASP A 589 -26.19 -12.70 -17.06
C ASP A 589 -27.12 -11.66 -16.39
N GLN A 590 -27.82 -12.07 -15.31
CA GLN A 590 -28.77 -11.22 -14.62
C GLN A 590 -28.10 -10.12 -13.78
N ALA A 591 -26.85 -10.32 -13.38
CA ALA A 591 -26.05 -9.34 -12.63
C ALA A 591 -25.25 -8.43 -13.54
N PHE A 592 -25.11 -8.76 -14.83
CA PHE A 592 -24.19 -8.11 -15.76
C PHE A 592 -22.75 -8.08 -15.24
N GLY A 593 -22.31 -9.17 -14.62
CA GLY A 593 -21.00 -9.27 -13.99
C GLY A 593 -20.69 -10.68 -13.50
N TYR A 594 -19.49 -10.83 -12.96
CA TYR A 594 -19.03 -12.08 -12.36
C TYR A 594 -19.52 -12.21 -10.92
N ALA A 595 -19.82 -13.43 -10.48
CA ALA A 595 -20.08 -13.75 -9.09
C ALA A 595 -18.88 -13.35 -8.21
N ASP A 596 -19.15 -12.88 -7.01
CA ASP A 596 -18.07 -12.54 -6.06
C ASP A 596 -17.46 -13.82 -5.43
N SER A 597 -18.26 -14.86 -5.35
CA SER A 597 -17.88 -16.19 -4.84
C SER A 597 -18.86 -17.26 -5.34
N ILE A 598 -18.44 -18.51 -5.22
CA ILE A 598 -19.30 -19.68 -5.44
C ILE A 598 -19.23 -20.59 -4.23
N ASP A 599 -20.10 -21.59 -4.18
CA ASP A 599 -20.29 -22.48 -3.05
C ASP A 599 -20.87 -21.84 -1.78
N ASP A 600 -21.87 -22.51 -1.23
CA ASP A 600 -22.45 -22.15 0.05
C ASP A 600 -21.91 -23.06 1.17
N PRO A 601 -21.08 -22.54 2.08
CA PRO A 601 -20.51 -23.35 3.16
C PRO A 601 -21.59 -23.92 4.11
N ALA A 602 -22.79 -23.32 4.11
CA ALA A 602 -23.92 -23.78 4.94
C ALA A 602 -24.71 -24.89 4.28
N ASN A 603 -24.62 -25.06 2.97
CA ASN A 603 -25.43 -26.04 2.23
C ASN A 603 -24.65 -26.68 1.05
N PRO A 604 -24.10 -27.89 1.23
CA PRO A 604 -23.40 -28.59 0.16
C PRO A 604 -24.24 -28.86 -1.11
N ALA A 605 -25.55 -28.70 -1.07
CA ALA A 605 -26.38 -28.80 -2.26
C ALA A 605 -26.27 -27.56 -3.18
N ASN A 606 -25.64 -26.50 -2.71
CA ASN A 606 -25.32 -25.28 -3.47
C ASN A 606 -23.88 -25.26 -3.99
N ASP A 607 -23.31 -26.45 -4.18
CA ASP A 607 -21.99 -26.64 -4.81
C ASP A 607 -21.93 -25.93 -6.18
N ASN A 608 -20.84 -25.19 -6.42
CA ASN A 608 -20.65 -24.36 -7.62
C ASN A 608 -21.79 -23.35 -7.92
N THR A 609 -22.56 -22.94 -6.88
CA THR A 609 -23.64 -21.98 -7.06
C THR A 609 -23.15 -20.54 -6.86
N PRO A 610 -23.33 -19.64 -7.87
CA PRO A 610 -22.87 -18.27 -7.79
C PRO A 610 -23.54 -17.46 -6.69
N ILE A 611 -22.74 -16.62 -5.99
CA ILE A 611 -23.16 -15.67 -4.97
C ILE A 611 -22.72 -14.28 -5.40
N PHE A 612 -23.63 -13.31 -5.42
CA PHE A 612 -23.36 -11.97 -5.91
C PHE A 612 -23.60 -10.91 -4.82
N GLN A 613 -22.53 -10.24 -4.41
CA GLN A 613 -22.54 -9.27 -3.32
C GLN A 613 -22.02 -7.88 -3.71
N ARG A 614 -21.69 -7.67 -4.96
CA ARG A 614 -21.23 -6.39 -5.56
C ARG A 614 -19.89 -5.90 -5.06
N HIS A 615 -19.01 -6.80 -4.64
CA HIS A 615 -17.66 -6.44 -4.20
C HIS A 615 -16.79 -5.98 -5.38
N TRP A 616 -15.75 -5.21 -5.04
CA TRP A 616 -14.76 -4.73 -6.00
C TRP A 616 -14.03 -5.88 -6.74
N THR A 617 -13.93 -7.04 -6.11
CA THR A 617 -13.28 -8.23 -6.69
C THR A 617 -13.89 -8.65 -8.03
N GLY A 618 -15.17 -8.29 -8.29
CA GLY A 618 -15.80 -8.49 -9.59
C GLY A 618 -15.11 -7.79 -10.78
N VAL A 619 -14.08 -6.98 -10.54
CA VAL A 619 -13.24 -6.34 -11.57
C VAL A 619 -11.99 -7.16 -11.88
N THR A 620 -11.56 -8.06 -10.98
CA THR A 620 -10.29 -8.81 -11.14
C THR A 620 -10.19 -9.63 -12.43
N PRO A 621 -11.27 -10.22 -13.00
CA PRO A 621 -11.17 -10.92 -14.29
C PRO A 621 -10.75 -10.03 -15.46
N MET A 622 -11.01 -8.73 -15.39
CA MET A 622 -10.60 -7.75 -16.39
C MET A 622 -9.21 -7.16 -16.07
N GLU A 623 -8.79 -7.17 -14.81
CA GLU A 623 -7.49 -6.62 -14.38
C GLU A 623 -6.34 -7.59 -14.62
N ALA A 624 -6.52 -8.88 -14.30
CA ALA A 624 -5.45 -9.86 -14.34
C ALA A 624 -5.13 -10.33 -15.75
N GLU A 625 -4.02 -9.86 -16.31
CA GLU A 625 -3.51 -10.30 -17.61
C GLU A 625 -2.81 -11.67 -17.51
N LEU A 626 -3.13 -12.57 -18.43
CA LEU A 626 -2.56 -13.90 -18.54
C LEU A 626 -1.62 -13.99 -19.75
N VAL A 627 -0.41 -14.51 -19.55
CA VAL A 627 0.56 -14.77 -20.61
C VAL A 627 0.34 -16.16 -21.16
N ARG A 628 -0.10 -16.27 -22.41
CA ARG A 628 -0.37 -17.54 -23.10
C ARG A 628 0.62 -17.76 -24.23
N PRO A 629 1.20 -18.98 -24.38
CA PRO A 629 2.16 -19.26 -25.44
C PRO A 629 1.62 -18.93 -26.84
N GLY A 630 2.35 -18.12 -27.60
CA GLY A 630 2.01 -17.77 -28.97
C GLY A 630 0.79 -16.88 -29.17
N LYS A 631 0.19 -16.39 -28.11
CA LYS A 631 -0.94 -15.44 -28.14
C LYS A 631 -0.55 -14.10 -27.55
N PRO A 632 -1.21 -12.99 -27.91
CA PRO A 632 -1.13 -11.75 -27.16
C PRO A 632 -1.55 -11.98 -25.70
N THR A 633 -0.91 -11.27 -24.78
CA THR A 633 -1.36 -11.21 -23.39
C THR A 633 -2.77 -10.62 -23.34
N SER A 634 -3.63 -11.20 -22.55
CA SER A 634 -5.01 -10.74 -22.41
C SER A 634 -5.54 -11.12 -21.04
N PRO A 635 -6.53 -10.37 -20.49
CA PRO A 635 -7.22 -10.74 -19.28
C PRO A 635 -7.91 -12.11 -19.33
N LEU A 636 -8.40 -12.57 -18.16
CA LEU A 636 -9.16 -13.81 -18.07
C LEU A 636 -10.57 -13.64 -18.66
N ALA A 637 -11.20 -12.50 -18.38
CA ALA A 637 -12.53 -12.16 -18.91
C ALA A 637 -12.57 -12.14 -20.43
N SER A 638 -13.64 -12.68 -21.01
CA SER A 638 -13.91 -12.56 -22.44
C SER A 638 -14.14 -11.08 -22.81
N PRO A 639 -13.80 -10.64 -24.03
CA PRO A 639 -14.03 -9.25 -24.46
C PRO A 639 -15.49 -8.81 -24.36
N GLU A 640 -16.43 -9.73 -24.58
CA GLU A 640 -17.87 -9.48 -24.55
C GLU A 640 -18.34 -9.23 -23.11
N HIS A 641 -18.05 -10.15 -22.19
CA HIS A 641 -18.42 -10.00 -20.78
C HIS A 641 -17.66 -8.86 -20.10
N ALA A 642 -16.39 -8.66 -20.44
CA ALA A 642 -15.61 -7.52 -19.92
C ALA A 642 -16.25 -6.18 -20.29
N ALA A 643 -16.70 -5.97 -21.52
CA ALA A 643 -17.36 -4.74 -21.90
C ALA A 643 -18.64 -4.48 -21.08
N ILE A 644 -19.46 -5.52 -20.88
CA ILE A 644 -20.69 -5.43 -20.08
C ILE A 644 -20.35 -5.14 -18.60
N ALA A 645 -19.39 -5.87 -18.03
CA ALA A 645 -19.02 -5.72 -16.62
C ALA A 645 -18.38 -4.36 -16.31
N LEU A 646 -17.51 -3.85 -17.18
CA LEU A 646 -16.91 -2.52 -17.04
C LEU A 646 -17.98 -1.43 -17.15
N ASP A 647 -18.86 -1.47 -18.17
CA ASP A 647 -19.98 -0.54 -18.31
C ASP A 647 -20.90 -0.54 -17.07
N GLN A 648 -21.04 -1.70 -16.41
CA GLN A 648 -21.79 -1.80 -15.16
C GLN A 648 -21.04 -1.15 -13.99
N ARG A 649 -19.73 -1.39 -13.88
CA ARG A 649 -18.88 -0.86 -12.80
C ARG A 649 -18.66 0.66 -12.88
N GLU A 650 -18.76 1.25 -14.06
CA GLU A 650 -18.74 2.71 -14.25
C GLU A 650 -19.99 3.44 -13.70
N LYS A 651 -21.05 2.73 -13.38
CA LYS A 651 -22.30 3.34 -12.88
C LYS A 651 -22.16 3.87 -11.45
N PRO A 652 -22.96 4.87 -11.05
CA PRO A 652 -22.92 5.48 -9.72
C PRO A 652 -23.14 4.52 -8.54
N CYS A 653 -23.71 3.35 -8.78
CA CYS A 653 -23.84 2.32 -7.75
C CYS A 653 -22.53 1.57 -7.44
N TYR A 654 -21.50 1.75 -8.23
CA TYR A 654 -20.19 1.16 -8.01
C TYR A 654 -19.05 2.17 -7.96
N THR A 655 -19.22 3.32 -8.62
CA THR A 655 -18.16 4.32 -8.75
C THR A 655 -18.64 5.65 -8.18
N GLY A 656 -17.89 6.15 -7.20
CA GLY A 656 -18.09 7.47 -6.58
C GLY A 656 -17.12 8.51 -7.10
N GLU A 657 -17.07 9.66 -6.42
CA GLU A 657 -16.25 10.81 -6.83
C GLU A 657 -14.75 10.50 -6.93
N PHE A 658 -14.24 9.61 -6.08
CA PHE A 658 -12.81 9.27 -6.02
C PHE A 658 -12.50 7.86 -6.53
N GLY A 659 -13.46 7.16 -7.12
CA GLY A 659 -13.23 5.86 -7.74
C GLY A 659 -14.18 4.76 -7.30
N LEU A 660 -13.70 3.51 -7.34
CA LEU A 660 -14.51 2.31 -7.15
C LEU A 660 -14.81 2.06 -5.67
N PHE A 661 -16.08 1.84 -5.33
CA PHE A 661 -16.50 1.44 -4.00
C PHE A 661 -15.97 0.04 -3.65
N HIS A 662 -15.68 -0.17 -2.37
CA HIS A 662 -15.34 -1.48 -1.85
C HIS A 662 -16.50 -2.48 -2.06
N THR A 663 -17.70 -2.04 -1.77
CA THR A 663 -18.95 -2.78 -2.08
C THR A 663 -19.93 -1.83 -2.72
N GLY A 664 -20.40 -2.17 -3.91
CA GLY A 664 -21.41 -1.39 -4.64
C GLY A 664 -22.78 -1.39 -3.95
N THR A 665 -23.64 -0.46 -4.36
CA THR A 665 -25.02 -0.39 -3.89
C THR A 665 -25.96 -1.20 -4.79
N GLY A 666 -27.10 -1.63 -4.26
CA GLY A 666 -28.10 -2.38 -5.00
C GLY A 666 -28.35 -3.77 -4.41
N PRO A 667 -29.28 -4.55 -4.97
CA PRO A 667 -29.61 -5.86 -4.45
C PRO A 667 -28.44 -6.84 -4.58
N THR A 668 -28.29 -7.70 -3.58
CA THR A 668 -27.41 -8.88 -3.59
C THR A 668 -28.26 -10.13 -3.86
N ALA A 669 -27.60 -11.22 -4.22
CA ALA A 669 -28.28 -12.51 -4.38
C ALA A 669 -27.64 -13.54 -3.46
N ASP A 670 -28.52 -14.27 -2.75
CA ASP A 670 -28.17 -15.54 -2.12
C ASP A 670 -27.81 -16.59 -3.19
N PRO A 671 -27.26 -17.75 -2.82
CA PRO A 671 -26.92 -18.81 -3.76
C PRO A 671 -28.06 -19.13 -4.73
N GLY A 672 -27.76 -19.03 -6.04
CA GLY A 672 -28.74 -19.26 -7.12
C GLY A 672 -29.79 -18.17 -7.30
N GLY A 673 -29.74 -17.08 -6.55
CA GLY A 673 -30.68 -15.96 -6.67
C GLY A 673 -30.35 -15.04 -7.87
N ASN A 674 -31.30 -14.16 -8.18
CA ASN A 674 -31.16 -13.16 -9.24
C ASN A 674 -31.13 -11.74 -8.64
N PRO A 675 -29.98 -11.07 -8.57
CA PRO A 675 -29.89 -9.73 -8.02
C PRO A 675 -30.43 -8.64 -8.97
N GLY A 676 -30.55 -8.94 -10.28
CA GLY A 676 -30.81 -7.92 -11.29
C GLY A 676 -29.67 -6.92 -11.43
N ALA A 677 -29.85 -5.96 -12.34
CA ALA A 677 -28.87 -4.90 -12.66
C ALA A 677 -29.20 -3.55 -12.00
N SER A 678 -30.24 -3.47 -11.16
CA SER A 678 -30.68 -2.19 -10.60
C SER A 678 -29.63 -1.61 -9.65
N CYS A 679 -29.41 -0.31 -9.76
CA CYS A 679 -28.62 0.49 -8.82
C CYS A 679 -29.53 1.23 -7.79
N ASP A 680 -30.84 1.01 -7.82
CA ASP A 680 -31.81 1.96 -7.28
C ASP A 680 -32.10 1.80 -5.79
N THR A 681 -31.48 0.86 -5.11
CA THR A 681 -31.81 0.63 -3.71
C THR A 681 -30.67 0.22 -2.81
N VAL A 682 -30.90 0.51 -1.57
CA VAL A 682 -30.09 0.17 -0.42
C VAL A 682 -29.72 -1.31 -0.41
N VAL A 683 -28.48 -1.56 -0.15
CA VAL A 683 -27.89 -2.86 0.01
C VAL A 683 -28.61 -3.71 1.03
N SER A 684 -28.98 -4.90 0.64
CA SER A 684 -29.47 -5.91 1.56
C SER A 684 -28.35 -6.41 2.46
N GLY A 685 -28.56 -6.51 3.75
CA GLY A 685 -27.88 -7.35 4.75
C GLY A 685 -26.35 -7.31 4.89
N VAL A 686 -25.63 -7.18 3.80
CA VAL A 686 -24.19 -6.89 3.81
C VAL A 686 -24.03 -5.39 4.00
N LYS A 687 -23.40 -4.95 5.06
CA LYS A 687 -22.98 -3.54 5.20
C LYS A 687 -22.23 -3.16 3.95
N SER A 688 -22.88 -2.38 3.07
CA SER A 688 -22.17 -1.82 1.95
C SER A 688 -21.19 -0.83 2.50
N GLU A 689 -19.94 -1.12 2.32
CA GLU A 689 -18.94 -0.09 2.49
C GLU A 689 -18.76 0.60 1.17
N ARG A 690 -19.45 1.73 1.03
CA ARG A 690 -19.17 2.69 -0.05
C ARG A 690 -17.83 3.42 0.20
N ALA A 691 -16.96 2.83 1.01
CA ALA A 691 -15.58 3.26 1.14
C ALA A 691 -14.87 3.08 -0.20
N ILE A 692 -14.01 4.02 -0.54
CA ILE A 692 -13.20 3.97 -1.74
C ILE A 692 -11.76 3.70 -1.33
N PHE A 693 -11.31 2.46 -1.54
CA PHE A 693 -9.92 2.11 -1.33
C PHE A 693 -9.11 2.49 -2.57
N SER A 694 -7.93 3.08 -2.37
CA SER A 694 -7.03 3.44 -3.46
C SER A 694 -6.64 2.23 -4.31
N LEU A 695 -6.54 1.02 -3.69
CA LEU A 695 -6.31 -0.23 -4.42
C LEU A 695 -7.48 -0.60 -5.33
N ASN A 696 -8.72 -0.53 -4.85
CA ASN A 696 -9.88 -0.91 -5.66
C ASN A 696 -10.00 -0.02 -6.89
N THR A 697 -9.77 1.28 -6.71
CA THR A 697 -9.69 2.26 -7.79
C THR A 697 -8.54 1.95 -8.75
N SER A 698 -7.39 1.48 -8.23
CA SER A 698 -6.24 1.06 -9.03
C SER A 698 -6.58 -0.14 -9.92
N ILE A 699 -7.21 -1.16 -9.36
CA ILE A 699 -7.63 -2.37 -10.07
C ILE A 699 -8.61 -2.01 -11.20
N MET A 700 -9.55 -1.09 -10.95
CA MET A 700 -10.46 -0.63 -12.00
C MET A 700 -9.73 0.17 -13.09
N ALA A 701 -8.79 1.08 -12.73
CA ALA A 701 -7.98 1.82 -13.72
C ALA A 701 -7.20 0.87 -14.65
N VAL A 702 -6.64 -0.20 -14.09
CA VAL A 702 -5.90 -1.20 -14.86
C VAL A 702 -6.83 -2.05 -15.73
N ALA A 703 -7.97 -2.46 -15.21
CA ALA A 703 -8.98 -3.20 -15.96
C ALA A 703 -9.46 -2.42 -17.20
N GLU A 704 -9.78 -1.15 -17.05
CA GLU A 704 -10.13 -0.27 -18.19
C GLU A 704 -9.01 -0.22 -19.22
N GLY A 705 -7.78 -0.01 -18.79
CA GLY A 705 -6.62 0.07 -19.67
C GLY A 705 -6.33 -1.23 -20.43
N ASN A 706 -6.55 -2.39 -19.82
CA ASN A 706 -6.38 -3.70 -20.45
C ASN A 706 -7.35 -3.94 -21.63
N PHE A 707 -8.49 -3.23 -21.61
CA PHE A 707 -9.45 -3.24 -22.72
C PHE A 707 -9.38 -2.00 -23.60
N GLY A 708 -8.33 -1.18 -23.46
CA GLY A 708 -8.10 0.01 -24.27
C GLY A 708 -9.08 1.15 -24.03
N ARG A 709 -9.81 1.12 -22.92
CA ARG A 709 -10.83 2.10 -22.52
C ARG A 709 -10.18 3.28 -21.79
N LEU A 710 -9.42 4.10 -22.51
CA LEU A 710 -8.63 5.21 -21.97
C LEU A 710 -9.35 6.57 -22.03
N GLY A 711 -10.68 6.61 -22.08
CA GLY A 711 -11.48 7.83 -22.19
C GLY A 711 -11.70 8.55 -20.86
N GLU A 712 -12.29 9.77 -20.96
CA GLU A 712 -12.60 10.61 -19.79
C GLU A 712 -13.56 9.96 -18.80
N ASN A 713 -14.51 9.16 -19.27
CA ASN A 713 -15.49 8.44 -18.44
C ASN A 713 -15.05 7.00 -18.10
N GLN A 714 -13.81 6.65 -18.33
CA GLN A 714 -13.26 5.30 -18.22
C GLN A 714 -11.99 5.33 -17.37
N GLN A 715 -10.85 4.86 -17.87
CA GLN A 715 -9.61 4.85 -17.10
C GLN A 715 -9.29 6.18 -16.41
N GLN A 716 -9.57 7.32 -17.07
CA GLN A 716 -9.24 8.65 -16.52
C GLN A 716 -10.02 8.97 -15.24
N VAL A 717 -11.23 8.44 -15.04
CA VAL A 717 -11.97 8.60 -13.78
C VAL A 717 -11.14 8.04 -12.62
N TYR A 718 -10.62 6.87 -12.77
CA TYR A 718 -9.93 6.12 -11.69
C TYR A 718 -8.50 6.61 -11.47
N THR A 719 -7.76 6.91 -12.53
CA THR A 719 -6.43 7.53 -12.39
C THR A 719 -6.52 8.93 -11.78
N THR A 720 -7.54 9.71 -12.14
CA THR A 720 -7.81 11.03 -11.54
C THR A 720 -8.25 10.89 -10.09
N GLY A 721 -9.09 9.90 -9.76
CA GLY A 721 -9.51 9.63 -8.39
C GLY A 721 -8.31 9.43 -7.47
N ASN A 722 -7.42 8.50 -7.80
CA ASN A 722 -6.18 8.25 -7.05
C ASN A 722 -5.26 9.48 -7.01
N ALA A 723 -5.11 10.20 -8.12
CA ALA A 723 -4.30 11.41 -8.15
C ALA A 723 -4.85 12.53 -7.24
N ARG A 724 -6.17 12.67 -7.16
CA ARG A 724 -6.82 13.67 -6.29
C ARG A 724 -6.67 13.34 -4.81
N ILE A 725 -6.90 12.11 -4.39
CA ILE A 725 -6.73 11.73 -2.98
C ILE A 725 -5.29 11.87 -2.50
N GLN A 726 -4.32 11.83 -3.40
CA GLN A 726 -2.90 12.04 -3.13
C GLN A 726 -2.49 13.51 -3.14
N LEU A 727 -3.07 14.35 -4.02
CA LEU A 727 -2.52 15.66 -4.38
C LEU A 727 -3.47 16.84 -4.15
N ASP A 728 -4.78 16.62 -4.05
CA ASP A 728 -5.76 17.69 -3.87
C ASP A 728 -5.78 18.14 -2.40
N PRO A 729 -5.43 19.41 -2.10
CA PRO A 729 -5.34 19.90 -0.73
C PRO A 729 -6.65 19.87 0.05
N ASP A 730 -7.79 19.85 -0.63
CA ASP A 730 -9.09 19.72 0.03
C ASP A 730 -9.44 18.26 0.40
N VAL A 731 -8.70 17.31 -0.15
CA VAL A 731 -8.98 15.87 -0.06
C VAL A 731 -7.91 15.11 0.69
N TRP A 732 -6.63 15.37 0.43
CA TRP A 732 -5.53 14.57 0.97
C TRP A 732 -5.54 14.45 2.49
N GLU A 733 -5.01 13.36 2.99
CA GLU A 733 -4.75 13.19 4.41
C GLU A 733 -3.34 13.62 4.81
N THR A 734 -2.36 13.25 4.01
CA THR A 734 -0.97 13.68 4.13
C THR A 734 -0.51 14.12 2.76
N PRO A 735 -0.02 15.35 2.57
CA PRO A 735 0.29 15.87 1.24
C PRO A 735 1.26 14.99 0.46
N GLY A 736 0.84 14.54 -0.70
CA GLY A 736 1.61 13.69 -1.61
C GLY A 736 1.66 12.21 -1.25
N ALA A 737 1.12 11.79 -0.11
CA ALA A 737 1.01 10.39 0.25
C ALA A 737 -0.27 9.76 -0.32
N MET A 738 -0.16 8.55 -0.85
CA MET A 738 -1.31 7.77 -1.31
C MET A 738 -1.96 7.10 -0.10
N PRO A 739 -3.16 7.50 0.31
CA PRO A 739 -3.82 6.90 1.47
C PRO A 739 -4.43 5.53 1.12
N GLU A 740 -4.80 4.79 2.15
CA GLU A 740 -5.56 3.55 1.98
C GLU A 740 -6.98 3.82 1.49
N ILE A 741 -7.72 4.66 2.22
CA ILE A 741 -9.15 4.93 2.00
C ILE A 741 -9.34 6.41 1.66
N ALA A 742 -10.10 6.67 0.60
CA ALA A 742 -10.51 8.02 0.20
C ALA A 742 -11.79 8.46 0.94
N PRO A 743 -12.02 9.77 1.10
CA PRO A 743 -13.32 10.28 1.55
C PRO A 743 -14.44 9.81 0.62
N SER A 744 -15.57 9.42 1.20
CA SER A 744 -16.77 9.09 0.43
C SER A 744 -17.98 9.83 1.00
N PRO A 745 -18.62 10.71 0.23
CA PRO A 745 -19.84 11.40 0.65
C PRO A 745 -20.99 10.43 0.97
N ASP A 746 -20.93 9.23 0.42
CA ASP A 746 -21.90 8.16 0.64
C ASP A 746 -21.66 7.39 1.95
N SER A 747 -20.54 7.62 2.62
CA SER A 747 -20.21 6.99 3.89
C SER A 747 -19.68 8.03 4.88
N PRO A 748 -20.56 8.74 5.60
CA PRO A 748 -20.15 9.77 6.58
C PRO A 748 -19.15 9.26 7.63
N ALA A 749 -19.18 7.97 7.95
CA ALA A 749 -18.20 7.35 8.83
C ALA A 749 -16.77 7.37 8.26
N ASN A 750 -16.62 7.49 6.96
CA ASN A 750 -15.32 7.52 6.29
C ASN A 750 -14.77 8.94 6.07
N ILE A 751 -15.57 9.99 6.26
CA ILE A 751 -15.14 11.37 5.99
C ILE A 751 -14.43 11.98 7.19
N GLY A 752 -14.93 11.80 8.40
CA GLY A 752 -14.37 12.44 9.57
C GLY A 752 -13.38 11.57 10.34
N ARG A 753 -13.72 10.31 10.51
CA ARG A 753 -12.98 9.35 11.35
C ARG A 753 -12.18 8.32 10.56
N ALA A 754 -12.54 8.06 9.30
CA ALA A 754 -11.88 7.01 8.54
C ALA A 754 -10.41 7.31 8.28
N PHE A 755 -10.07 8.57 8.04
CA PHE A 755 -8.69 8.98 7.86
C PHE A 755 -7.89 8.93 9.16
N THR A 756 -8.48 9.27 10.30
CA THR A 756 -7.78 9.30 11.58
C THR A 756 -7.78 7.96 12.31
N ASP A 757 -8.82 7.16 12.13
CA ASP A 757 -9.03 5.93 12.91
C ASP A 757 -8.80 4.65 12.10
N ARG A 758 -9.03 4.64 10.78
CA ARG A 758 -9.04 3.43 9.95
C ARG A 758 -8.18 3.50 8.72
N SER A 759 -8.10 4.65 8.08
CA SER A 759 -7.30 4.82 6.88
C SER A 759 -5.83 5.01 7.21
N MET A 760 -4.97 4.31 6.48
CA MET A 760 -3.54 4.56 6.55
C MET A 760 -3.19 5.80 5.74
N ALA A 761 -2.36 6.67 6.32
CA ALA A 761 -1.90 7.90 5.67
C ALA A 761 -1.05 7.65 4.43
N LEU A 762 -0.26 6.57 4.47
CA LEU A 762 0.50 6.07 3.33
C LEU A 762 0.30 4.57 3.20
N GLN A 763 -0.27 4.14 2.07
CA GLN A 763 -0.35 2.75 1.66
C GLN A 763 -0.01 2.64 0.17
N ALA A 764 1.18 2.16 -0.14
CA ALA A 764 1.78 2.28 -1.47
C ALA A 764 1.07 1.49 -2.57
N TRP A 765 0.22 0.51 -2.25
CA TRP A 765 -0.51 -0.29 -3.23
C TRP A 765 -1.39 0.56 -4.17
N GLY A 766 -1.94 1.70 -3.69
CA GLY A 766 -2.72 2.62 -4.53
C GLY A 766 -1.93 3.27 -5.67
N THR A 767 -0.59 3.28 -5.57
CA THR A 767 0.29 3.76 -6.65
C THR A 767 0.26 2.85 -7.89
N TYR A 768 -0.26 1.62 -7.75
CA TYR A 768 -0.50 0.70 -8.85
C TYR A 768 -1.41 1.31 -9.91
N GLY A 769 -2.51 1.95 -9.52
CA GLY A 769 -3.46 2.60 -10.44
C GLY A 769 -2.98 3.93 -11.03
N VAL A 770 -1.77 4.36 -10.69
CA VAL A 770 -1.11 5.55 -11.26
C VAL A 770 0.02 5.13 -12.20
N LEU A 771 0.98 4.37 -11.69
CA LEU A 771 2.21 4.02 -12.39
C LEU A 771 1.99 3.00 -13.51
N TRP A 772 1.23 1.96 -13.25
CA TRP A 772 0.98 0.90 -14.24
C TRP A 772 0.16 1.39 -15.44
N PRO A 773 -0.97 2.10 -15.28
CA PRO A 773 -1.69 2.71 -16.38
C PRO A 773 -0.81 3.59 -17.28
N VAL A 774 0.02 4.45 -16.70
CA VAL A 774 0.86 5.36 -17.47
C VAL A 774 1.96 4.61 -18.22
N VAL A 775 2.72 3.74 -17.55
CA VAL A 775 3.92 3.12 -18.13
C VAL A 775 3.55 1.93 -19.03
N HIS A 776 2.71 1.02 -18.52
CA HIS A 776 2.38 -0.19 -19.25
C HIS A 776 1.29 0.03 -20.31
N GLN A 777 0.26 0.81 -20.00
CA GLN A 777 -0.91 0.92 -20.88
C GLN A 777 -0.83 2.14 -21.82
N GLN A 778 -0.58 3.35 -21.29
CA GLN A 778 -0.52 4.55 -22.13
C GLN A 778 0.79 4.63 -22.93
N LEU A 779 1.95 4.44 -22.30
CA LEU A 779 3.24 4.40 -22.98
C LEU A 779 3.52 3.05 -23.63
N GLY A 780 2.73 2.03 -23.33
CA GLY A 780 2.76 0.72 -23.97
C GLY A 780 4.05 -0.08 -23.75
N VAL A 781 4.75 0.15 -22.63
CA VAL A 781 6.01 -0.54 -22.33
C VAL A 781 5.72 -1.90 -21.74
N SER A 782 5.97 -2.95 -22.51
CA SER A 782 5.75 -4.35 -22.12
C SER A 782 7.04 -5.17 -22.34
N PRO A 783 7.94 -5.21 -21.34
CA PRO A 783 9.17 -5.95 -21.42
C PRO A 783 8.96 -7.45 -21.16
N ASP A 784 9.74 -8.25 -21.88
CA ASP A 784 9.93 -9.67 -21.65
C ASP A 784 11.43 -9.98 -21.78
N LEU A 785 12.20 -9.33 -20.90
CA LEU A 785 13.66 -9.46 -20.89
C LEU A 785 14.12 -10.86 -20.52
N GLY A 786 13.30 -11.61 -19.81
CA GLY A 786 13.53 -13.04 -19.56
C GLY A 786 13.70 -13.84 -20.85
N HIS A 787 12.95 -13.49 -21.88
CA HIS A 787 13.06 -14.05 -23.23
C HIS A 787 13.81 -13.13 -24.23
N GLY A 788 14.44 -12.06 -23.75
CA GLY A 788 15.20 -11.13 -24.59
C GLY A 788 14.35 -10.29 -25.54
N ARG A 789 13.14 -9.91 -25.16
CA ARG A 789 12.18 -9.16 -25.98
C ARG A 789 11.64 -7.93 -25.22
N VAL A 790 11.26 -6.90 -25.98
CA VAL A 790 10.51 -5.75 -25.48
C VAL A 790 9.51 -5.31 -26.52
N ALA A 791 8.26 -5.14 -26.15
CA ALA A 791 7.25 -4.48 -26.97
C ALA A 791 6.98 -3.05 -26.44
N ILE A 792 6.83 -2.10 -27.35
CA ILE A 792 6.49 -0.71 -27.06
C ILE A 792 5.35 -0.30 -27.99
N VAL A 793 4.12 -0.44 -27.49
CA VAL A 793 2.89 -0.25 -28.25
C VAL A 793 1.97 0.71 -27.50
N PRO A 794 2.25 2.04 -27.57
CA PRO A 794 1.50 3.04 -26.83
C PRO A 794 0.07 3.20 -27.33
N GLN A 795 -0.76 3.70 -26.41
CA GLN A 795 -2.11 4.20 -26.70
C GLN A 795 -2.26 5.59 -26.09
N VAL A 796 -2.49 6.59 -26.93
CA VAL A 796 -2.75 7.95 -26.45
C VAL A 796 -4.19 8.02 -25.92
N PRO A 797 -4.42 8.46 -24.67
CA PRO A 797 -5.76 8.54 -24.09
C PRO A 797 -6.70 9.45 -24.87
N GLY A 798 -8.00 9.18 -24.75
CA GLY A 798 -9.04 10.02 -25.36
C GLY A 798 -8.91 11.49 -24.93
N GLY A 799 -9.14 12.41 -25.87
CA GLY A 799 -8.99 13.85 -25.63
C GLY A 799 -7.54 14.38 -25.58
N GLN A 800 -6.54 13.49 -25.51
CA GLN A 800 -5.11 13.88 -25.46
C GLN A 800 -4.43 13.73 -26.83
N GLN A 801 -3.34 14.47 -27.02
CA GLN A 801 -2.57 14.44 -28.28
C GLN A 801 -1.17 13.82 -28.10
N LYS A 802 -0.70 13.70 -26.87
CA LYS A 802 0.67 13.25 -26.59
C LYS A 802 0.76 12.59 -25.22
N VAL A 803 1.51 11.50 -25.15
CA VAL A 803 2.09 10.93 -23.94
C VAL A 803 3.58 10.67 -24.17
N ALA A 804 4.41 10.95 -23.17
CA ALA A 804 5.83 10.66 -23.26
C ALA A 804 6.40 10.20 -21.92
N GLY A 805 7.40 9.33 -22.00
CA GLY A 805 8.17 8.88 -20.86
C GLY A 805 9.65 8.78 -21.23
N SER A 806 10.52 9.10 -20.30
CA SER A 806 11.96 9.01 -20.47
C SER A 806 12.61 8.28 -19.30
N ASN A 807 13.72 7.63 -19.57
CA ASN A 807 14.48 6.83 -18.61
C ASN A 807 13.60 5.78 -17.89
N ILE A 808 12.63 5.18 -18.60
CA ILE A 808 11.84 4.06 -18.10
C ILE A 808 12.80 2.87 -17.98
N ARG A 809 13.07 2.45 -16.76
CA ARG A 809 14.05 1.41 -16.47
C ARG A 809 13.57 0.02 -16.85
N LEU A 810 14.42 -0.74 -17.53
CA LEU A 810 14.22 -2.14 -17.89
C LEU A 810 15.51 -2.91 -17.59
N GLY A 811 15.55 -3.72 -16.56
CA GLY A 811 16.77 -4.37 -16.11
C GLY A 811 17.90 -3.37 -15.87
N ARG A 812 19.00 -3.53 -16.62
CA ARG A 812 20.17 -2.63 -16.57
C ARG A 812 20.10 -1.48 -17.57
N GLY A 813 19.11 -1.46 -18.43
CA GLY A 813 18.91 -0.44 -19.44
C GLY A 813 17.67 0.42 -19.20
N SER A 814 17.30 1.20 -20.21
CA SER A 814 16.10 2.02 -20.20
C SER A 814 15.56 2.27 -21.62
N VAL A 815 14.30 2.71 -21.66
CA VAL A 815 13.67 3.21 -22.89
C VAL A 815 13.12 4.61 -22.67
N ASP A 816 13.18 5.44 -23.71
CA ASP A 816 12.44 6.68 -23.84
C ASP A 816 11.35 6.44 -24.89
N VAL A 817 10.12 6.84 -24.62
CA VAL A 817 8.96 6.66 -25.51
C VAL A 817 8.22 7.98 -25.67
N THR A 818 7.84 8.33 -26.89
CA THR A 818 6.91 9.44 -27.15
C THR A 818 5.87 8.99 -28.16
N ALA A 819 4.60 9.04 -27.79
CA ALA A 819 3.48 8.80 -28.69
C ALA A 819 2.68 10.09 -28.93
N ARG A 820 2.29 10.31 -30.19
CA ARG A 820 1.45 11.44 -30.60
C ARG A 820 0.33 10.96 -31.51
N LEU A 821 -0.83 11.54 -31.33
CA LEU A 821 -2.00 11.35 -32.18
C LEU A 821 -2.49 12.72 -32.65
N ALA A 822 -2.36 13.03 -33.94
CA ALA A 822 -2.83 14.27 -34.51
C ALA A 822 -3.09 14.12 -36.02
N ASN A 823 -4.12 14.80 -36.54
CA ASN A 823 -4.39 14.92 -37.98
C ASN A 823 -4.41 13.60 -38.76
N LYS A 824 -5.03 12.54 -38.19
CA LYS A 824 -5.05 11.18 -38.77
C LYS A 824 -3.66 10.54 -38.86
N GLU A 825 -2.74 10.93 -38.04
CA GLU A 825 -1.41 10.34 -37.94
C GLU A 825 -1.13 9.92 -36.49
N ILE A 826 -0.61 8.69 -36.32
CA ILE A 826 -0.01 8.26 -35.06
C ILE A 826 1.49 8.19 -35.27
N ARG A 827 2.24 8.76 -34.34
CA ARG A 827 3.69 8.68 -34.34
C ARG A 827 4.19 8.13 -33.01
N THR A 828 5.03 7.09 -33.09
CA THR A 828 5.72 6.51 -31.92
C THR A 828 7.22 6.64 -32.11
N ASP A 829 7.85 7.48 -31.27
CA ASP A 829 9.30 7.65 -31.23
C ASP A 829 9.86 6.89 -30.01
N VAL A 830 10.87 6.05 -30.24
CA VAL A 830 11.48 5.21 -29.20
C VAL A 830 12.99 5.37 -29.21
N ARG A 831 13.60 5.47 -28.04
CA ARG A 831 15.06 5.41 -27.86
C ARG A 831 15.41 4.37 -26.81
N ILE A 832 16.33 3.47 -27.14
CA ILE A 832 16.75 2.35 -26.29
C ILE A 832 18.17 2.57 -25.82
N LYS A 833 18.43 2.34 -24.56
CA LYS A 833 19.73 2.47 -23.90
C LYS A 833 20.04 1.19 -23.12
N GLY A 834 21.18 0.54 -23.43
CA GLY A 834 21.73 -0.56 -22.63
C GLY A 834 20.90 -1.86 -22.61
N LEU A 835 20.02 -2.09 -23.58
CA LEU A 835 19.23 -3.31 -23.70
C LEU A 835 19.75 -4.19 -24.85
N GLY A 836 19.95 -5.47 -24.57
CA GLY A 836 20.28 -6.52 -25.55
C GLY A 836 19.05 -7.36 -25.94
N ALA A 837 17.92 -6.70 -26.23
CA ALA A 837 16.66 -7.34 -26.53
C ALA A 837 16.19 -7.04 -27.97
N THR A 838 15.42 -7.96 -28.55
CA THR A 838 14.64 -7.68 -29.76
C THR A 838 13.48 -6.74 -29.43
N VAL A 839 13.23 -5.75 -30.29
CA VAL A 839 12.28 -4.69 -30.03
C VAL A 839 11.17 -4.69 -31.06
N THR A 840 9.93 -4.70 -30.57
CA THR A 840 8.74 -4.42 -31.36
C THR A 840 8.22 -3.04 -31.00
N ILE A 841 8.00 -2.17 -31.99
CA ILE A 841 7.35 -0.88 -31.78
C ILE A 841 6.01 -0.86 -32.51
N GLY A 842 5.06 -0.11 -31.95
CA GLY A 842 3.72 -0.07 -32.53
C GLY A 842 2.88 1.11 -32.04
N ALA A 843 1.60 0.97 -32.23
CA ALA A 843 0.56 1.79 -31.60
C ALA A 843 -0.78 1.06 -31.65
N VAL A 844 -1.62 1.28 -30.62
CA VAL A 844 -3.03 0.91 -30.65
C VAL A 844 -3.77 1.91 -31.54
N LEU A 845 -4.57 1.41 -32.47
CA LEU A 845 -5.36 2.24 -33.37
C LEU A 845 -6.65 2.73 -32.69
N PRO A 846 -7.11 3.95 -32.97
CA PRO A 846 -8.45 4.37 -32.60
C PRO A 846 -9.51 3.41 -33.15
N ALA A 847 -10.60 3.22 -32.43
CA ALA A 847 -11.69 2.32 -32.84
C ALA A 847 -12.17 2.62 -34.27
N GLY A 848 -12.25 1.59 -35.09
CA GLY A 848 -12.68 1.70 -36.49
C GLY A 848 -11.68 2.35 -37.44
N ALA A 849 -10.53 2.80 -36.99
CA ALA A 849 -9.51 3.41 -37.83
C ALA A 849 -8.89 2.40 -38.79
N LYS A 850 -8.64 2.84 -40.04
CA LYS A 850 -8.00 2.02 -41.08
C LYS A 850 -6.63 2.59 -41.42
N VAL A 851 -5.62 1.72 -41.50
CA VAL A 851 -4.27 2.11 -41.87
C VAL A 851 -4.21 2.42 -43.38
N ARG A 852 -3.63 3.59 -43.70
CA ARG A 852 -3.33 3.99 -45.08
C ARG A 852 -1.88 3.67 -45.44
N ALA A 853 -0.95 3.97 -44.55
CA ALA A 853 0.48 3.75 -44.76
C ALA A 853 1.19 3.61 -43.42
N VAL A 854 2.29 2.82 -43.44
CA VAL A 854 3.18 2.69 -42.27
C VAL A 854 4.62 2.92 -42.74
N SER A 855 5.35 3.75 -42.01
CA SER A 855 6.78 3.96 -42.24
C SER A 855 7.58 3.89 -40.96
N LEU A 856 8.78 3.33 -41.03
CA LEU A 856 9.77 3.29 -39.99
C LEU A 856 11.00 4.11 -40.42
N ASP A 857 11.41 5.06 -39.61
CA ASP A 857 12.56 5.96 -39.90
C ASP A 857 12.49 6.60 -41.28
N GLY A 858 11.26 7.05 -41.67
CA GLY A 858 10.97 7.69 -42.93
C GLY A 858 10.85 6.76 -44.15
N ARG A 859 11.01 5.46 -44.00
CA ARG A 859 10.91 4.47 -45.06
C ARG A 859 9.65 3.61 -44.88
N ALA A 860 8.92 3.32 -45.98
CA ALA A 860 7.82 2.39 -45.95
C ALA A 860 8.29 1.02 -45.42
N THR A 861 7.52 0.43 -44.54
CA THR A 861 7.91 -0.83 -43.87
C THR A 861 6.75 -1.83 -43.86
N GLN A 862 7.10 -3.10 -43.73
CA GLN A 862 6.13 -4.16 -43.45
C GLN A 862 5.68 -4.04 -42.01
N TYR A 863 4.42 -4.33 -41.75
CA TYR A 863 3.82 -4.30 -40.43
C TYR A 863 2.83 -5.44 -40.25
N LYS A 864 2.55 -5.76 -38.99
CA LYS A 864 1.48 -6.70 -38.62
C LYS A 864 0.31 -5.91 -38.03
N LEU A 865 -0.90 -6.35 -38.32
CA LEU A 865 -2.08 -5.98 -37.54
C LEU A 865 -2.34 -7.11 -36.55
N VAL A 866 -2.37 -6.78 -35.27
CA VAL A 866 -2.61 -7.74 -34.18
C VAL A 866 -3.86 -7.28 -33.44
N THR A 867 -4.84 -8.16 -33.31
CA THR A 867 -6.01 -7.93 -32.46
C THR A 867 -5.67 -8.34 -31.04
N THR A 868 -5.82 -7.43 -30.10
CA THR A 868 -5.64 -7.64 -28.66
C THR A 868 -6.90 -7.22 -27.92
N ALA A 869 -6.96 -7.43 -26.60
CA ALA A 869 -8.04 -6.89 -25.76
C ALA A 869 -8.10 -5.36 -25.83
N ARG A 870 -6.96 -4.68 -26.00
CA ARG A 870 -6.89 -3.21 -26.16
C ARG A 870 -7.39 -2.69 -27.51
N GLY A 871 -7.62 -3.57 -28.48
CA GLY A 871 -8.05 -3.23 -29.84
C GLY A 871 -7.07 -3.71 -30.92
N THR A 872 -7.08 -3.03 -32.07
CA THR A 872 -6.17 -3.35 -33.18
C THR A 872 -4.84 -2.62 -33.02
N GLU A 873 -3.76 -3.34 -33.00
CA GLU A 873 -2.39 -2.82 -32.91
C GLU A 873 -1.66 -2.91 -34.25
N VAL A 874 -0.95 -1.84 -34.64
CA VAL A 874 0.10 -1.92 -35.67
C VAL A 874 1.41 -2.27 -34.95
N GLN A 875 2.09 -3.31 -35.42
CA GLN A 875 3.36 -3.76 -34.86
C GLN A 875 4.44 -3.88 -35.92
N VAL A 876 5.64 -3.39 -35.64
CA VAL A 876 6.83 -3.37 -36.53
C VAL A 876 8.07 -3.79 -35.75
N ALA A 877 8.89 -4.67 -36.31
CA ALA A 877 10.21 -4.98 -35.72
C ALA A 877 11.16 -3.77 -35.87
N ALA A 878 11.79 -3.36 -34.78
CA ALA A 878 12.76 -2.27 -34.76
C ALA A 878 14.17 -2.83 -34.53
N HIS A 879 15.17 -2.29 -35.23
CA HIS A 879 16.55 -2.79 -35.19
C HIS A 879 17.59 -1.74 -34.72
N GLY A 880 17.16 -0.48 -34.49
CA GLY A 880 18.03 0.61 -34.11
C GLY A 880 17.97 0.96 -32.63
N LYS A 881 18.94 1.76 -32.14
CA LYS A 881 18.88 2.38 -30.80
C LYS A 881 17.81 3.48 -30.73
N THR A 882 17.45 4.04 -31.87
CA THR A 882 16.35 5.02 -32.03
C THR A 882 15.51 4.58 -33.22
N SER A 883 14.20 4.70 -33.08
CA SER A 883 13.26 4.36 -34.13
C SER A 883 12.05 5.31 -34.07
N SER A 884 11.55 5.72 -35.24
CA SER A 884 10.39 6.58 -35.39
C SER A 884 9.38 5.90 -36.31
N LEU A 885 8.32 5.38 -35.71
CA LEU A 885 7.18 4.80 -36.41
C LEU A 885 6.13 5.85 -36.71
N ARG A 886 5.69 5.92 -37.96
CA ARG A 886 4.59 6.78 -38.39
C ARG A 886 3.49 5.93 -39.05
N ILE A 887 2.27 6.08 -38.58
CA ILE A 887 1.07 5.40 -39.07
C ILE A 887 0.11 6.45 -39.61
N THR A 888 -0.16 6.46 -40.89
CA THR A 888 -1.17 7.35 -41.47
C THR A 888 -2.49 6.61 -41.57
N LEU A 889 -3.57 7.23 -41.08
CA LEU A 889 -4.92 6.71 -41.07
C LEU A 889 -5.73 7.24 -42.27
N ARG A 890 -6.78 6.51 -42.68
CA ARG A 890 -7.69 6.89 -43.77
C ARG A 890 -8.74 7.91 -43.31
#